data_a74ce5066eee6d365964a164cd22e9bd
#
_entry.id   a74ce5066eee6d365964a164cd22e9bd
#
_cell.length_a   1.000
_cell.length_b   1.000
_cell.length_c   1.000
_cell.angle_alpha   90.00
_cell.angle_beta   90.00
_cell.angle_gamma   90.00
#
_symmetry.space_group_name_H-M   'P 1'
#
loop_
_entity.id
_entity.type
_entity.pdbx_description
1 polymer ?
#
loop_
_entity_poly.entity_id
_entity_poly.type
_entity_poly.pdbx_seq_one_letter_code
_entity_poly.pdbx_strand_id
1 'polypeptide(L)'
;MTTLRCVVERITYQNPENGYSVLKVKVKGYDDLVTLVGNLLEVPVGSVLLCQGEWKVDKRYGSQFVAATWEETMPATVYGIEKYLGSGLVKGIGPRFARAIVQRFGAATIEVIETDIERLYEVPQIGRKRVKKIRESWERQKEIKNVMLFLQSYGVSTAYAAKIYREYGSESIDKVRENPYRLADDIWGIGFKTADGIAGKMGYGKNDARRCRSGILYTLGQLSDEGHVYAEREQLVQAACALLEADAAPVCEALERMILSEELITEREAIYLPAFYHAECGAARRLKELVESVGRTLFTTELDPGVLTAETGIDYDDVQLAAIRQAVTSKVMVLTGGPGTGKTTTTQGIIAALKKAGLRVLLAAPTGRAAKRMSEATGMDAKTIHRLLEYNPQDGYKRGDENPLDGDALIVDECSMIDILLMNNLMKAVPVTMRLVLVGDIDQLPSVGAGNVLRDIIDSQKIPVVRLTRIFRQAQKSRIVMSAHAVNQGRFPDTSNGRNTDFFFMKEEDPERVAATVVRLVKERLPRAYGQRPDKIQVLTPMQRGIVGAANLNLSLQEALNPSGPSLNRGGYTYRQADRVMQVRNNYDKEVFNGDLGYVESVNTEDRTLTVDFDGRSVEYDVTELDELTLAYATTIHKAQGSEYPIVVLPVLMTHYVMLQRNLIYTGITRAKKICVLIGATKALACAIRNQAVLKRNTKLKERLNPALNT
;
A
#
# COMPACT_ATOMS: atom_id res chain seq x y z
N MET A 1 -41.82 9.25 2.25
CA MET A 1 -40.88 9.32 1.13
C MET A 1 -41.50 10.14 0.02
N THR A 2 -40.82 11.14 -0.47
CA THR A 2 -41.29 12.02 -1.55
C THR A 2 -40.53 11.62 -2.84
N THR A 3 -41.25 11.64 -3.96
CA THR A 3 -40.64 11.37 -5.27
C THR A 3 -40.28 12.69 -5.95
N LEU A 4 -39.06 12.83 -6.36
CA LEU A 4 -38.53 14.01 -7.02
C LEU A 4 -38.02 13.64 -8.43
N ARG A 5 -38.58 14.25 -9.48
CA ARG A 5 -38.05 14.14 -10.85
C ARG A 5 -37.27 15.38 -11.18
N CYS A 6 -36.03 15.20 -11.57
CA CYS A 6 -35.09 16.31 -11.78
C CYS A 6 -34.13 16.06 -12.94
N VAL A 7 -33.53 17.14 -13.46
CA VAL A 7 -32.48 17.10 -14.48
C VAL A 7 -31.19 17.56 -13.81
N VAL A 8 -30.11 16.80 -13.98
CA VAL A 8 -28.79 17.14 -13.42
C VAL A 8 -28.16 18.28 -14.21
N GLU A 9 -27.94 19.44 -13.55
CA GLU A 9 -27.32 20.60 -14.18
C GLU A 9 -25.80 20.64 -13.95
N ARG A 10 -25.35 20.24 -12.74
CA ARG A 10 -23.94 20.13 -12.44
C ARG A 10 -23.67 19.20 -11.25
N ILE A 11 -22.49 18.57 -11.25
CA ILE A 11 -21.99 17.80 -10.14
C ILE A 11 -21.16 18.74 -9.27
N THR A 12 -21.58 18.91 -8.01
CA THR A 12 -20.85 19.77 -7.04
C THR A 12 -19.80 18.97 -6.28
N TYR A 13 -20.11 17.73 -5.96
CA TYR A 13 -19.22 16.80 -5.27
C TYR A 13 -19.59 15.37 -5.62
N GLN A 14 -18.59 14.50 -5.76
CA GLN A 14 -18.79 13.08 -5.96
C GLN A 14 -17.64 12.31 -5.33
N ASN A 15 -17.96 11.33 -4.51
CA ASN A 15 -16.99 10.41 -3.92
C ASN A 15 -17.01 9.09 -4.70
N PRO A 16 -15.95 8.75 -5.44
CA PRO A 16 -15.92 7.55 -6.28
C PRO A 16 -15.84 6.24 -5.48
N GLU A 17 -15.44 6.28 -4.21
CA GLU A 17 -15.32 5.06 -3.40
C GLU A 17 -16.65 4.57 -2.83
N ASN A 18 -17.50 5.49 -2.37
CA ASN A 18 -18.77 5.15 -1.74
C ASN A 18 -19.99 5.65 -2.51
N GLY A 19 -19.79 6.31 -3.66
CA GLY A 19 -20.85 6.80 -4.52
C GLY A 19 -21.56 8.05 -4.01
N TYR A 20 -21.20 8.57 -2.83
CA TYR A 20 -21.85 9.77 -2.29
C TYR A 20 -21.63 10.98 -3.19
N SER A 21 -22.71 11.59 -3.65
CA SER A 21 -22.70 12.69 -4.59
C SER A 21 -23.58 13.83 -4.12
N VAL A 22 -23.17 15.04 -4.44
CA VAL A 22 -23.92 16.28 -4.27
C VAL A 22 -24.11 16.91 -5.64
N LEU A 23 -25.33 16.90 -6.13
CA LEU A 23 -25.69 17.40 -7.45
C LEU A 23 -26.53 18.65 -7.32
N LYS A 24 -26.40 19.58 -8.25
CA LYS A 24 -27.35 20.67 -8.48
C LYS A 24 -28.28 20.27 -9.61
N VAL A 25 -29.55 20.16 -9.30
CA VAL A 25 -30.56 19.63 -10.21
C VAL A 25 -31.69 20.64 -10.44
N LYS A 26 -32.22 20.66 -11.66
CA LYS A 26 -33.40 21.45 -12.01
C LYS A 26 -34.66 20.60 -11.81
N VAL A 27 -35.57 21.12 -11.04
CA VAL A 27 -36.86 20.46 -10.70
C VAL A 27 -38.02 21.32 -11.22
N LYS A 28 -39.00 20.69 -11.84
CA LYS A 28 -40.17 21.42 -12.32
C LYS A 28 -40.96 21.99 -11.12
N GLY A 29 -41.20 23.31 -11.12
CA GLY A 29 -41.89 24.00 -10.04
C GLY A 29 -40.99 24.66 -8.99
N TYR A 30 -39.65 24.60 -9.19
CA TYR A 30 -38.67 25.33 -8.40
C TYR A 30 -37.89 26.30 -9.31
N ASP A 31 -37.80 27.55 -8.94
CA ASP A 31 -37.09 28.59 -9.72
C ASP A 31 -35.57 28.39 -9.58
N ASP A 32 -35.10 28.02 -8.41
CA ASP A 32 -33.68 27.76 -8.12
C ASP A 32 -33.30 26.28 -8.27
N LEU A 33 -31.98 26.04 -8.46
CA LEU A 33 -31.44 24.68 -8.50
C LEU A 33 -31.50 24.01 -7.12
N VAL A 34 -32.14 22.87 -7.05
CA VAL A 34 -32.23 22.05 -5.85
C VAL A 34 -30.92 21.30 -5.62
N THR A 35 -30.52 21.16 -4.36
CA THR A 35 -29.39 20.32 -3.99
C THR A 35 -29.90 18.89 -3.75
N LEU A 36 -29.43 17.95 -4.59
CA LEU A 36 -29.72 16.54 -4.47
C LEU A 36 -28.49 15.82 -3.88
N VAL A 37 -28.68 15.05 -2.85
CA VAL A 37 -27.62 14.35 -2.11
C VAL A 37 -27.99 12.88 -1.99
N GLY A 38 -27.02 12.01 -2.20
CA GLY A 38 -27.24 10.56 -2.08
C GLY A 38 -26.09 9.75 -2.68
N ASN A 39 -26.29 8.44 -2.74
CA ASN A 39 -25.36 7.56 -3.47
C ASN A 39 -25.71 7.60 -4.97
N LEU A 40 -25.18 8.60 -5.70
CA LEU A 40 -25.51 8.97 -7.08
C LEU A 40 -24.26 8.92 -7.95
N LEU A 41 -23.50 7.81 -7.89
CA LEU A 41 -22.23 7.68 -8.58
C LEU A 41 -22.45 7.64 -10.11
N GLU A 42 -21.55 8.32 -10.85
CA GLU A 42 -21.54 8.35 -12.32
C GLU A 42 -22.81 8.84 -13.00
N VAL A 43 -23.60 9.65 -12.30
CA VAL A 43 -24.73 10.33 -12.92
C VAL A 43 -24.20 11.51 -13.75
N PRO A 44 -24.28 11.47 -15.09
CA PRO A 44 -23.76 12.54 -15.91
C PRO A 44 -24.62 13.82 -15.85
N VAL A 45 -23.99 14.93 -16.13
CA VAL A 45 -24.73 16.20 -16.35
C VAL A 45 -25.69 16.02 -17.51
N GLY A 46 -26.96 16.42 -17.34
CA GLY A 46 -28.01 16.24 -18.33
C GLY A 46 -28.92 15.04 -18.12
N SER A 47 -28.55 14.09 -17.23
CA SER A 47 -29.42 12.96 -16.89
C SER A 47 -30.70 13.40 -16.21
N VAL A 48 -31.78 12.69 -16.51
CA VAL A 48 -33.08 12.86 -15.83
C VAL A 48 -33.23 11.78 -14.78
N LEU A 49 -33.32 12.20 -13.52
CA LEU A 49 -33.45 11.29 -12.39
C LEU A 49 -34.85 11.32 -11.81
N LEU A 50 -35.32 10.13 -11.45
CA LEU A 50 -36.48 9.94 -10.59
C LEU A 50 -35.96 9.45 -9.22
N CYS A 51 -35.96 10.34 -8.23
CA CYS A 51 -35.41 10.06 -6.92
C CYS A 51 -36.52 9.87 -5.90
N GLN A 52 -36.39 8.89 -5.03
CA GLN A 52 -37.25 8.73 -3.84
C GLN A 52 -36.40 9.06 -2.60
N GLY A 53 -36.92 9.95 -1.76
CA GLY A 53 -36.15 10.43 -0.62
C GLY A 53 -36.91 11.39 0.28
N GLU A 54 -36.17 12.18 1.02
CA GLU A 54 -36.71 13.13 2.00
C GLU A 54 -35.97 14.46 1.93
N TRP A 55 -36.70 15.54 2.20
CA TRP A 55 -36.11 16.85 2.37
C TRP A 55 -35.45 16.95 3.74
N LYS A 56 -34.19 17.39 3.78
CA LYS A 56 -33.46 17.68 5.01
C LYS A 56 -32.86 19.07 4.95
N VAL A 57 -32.82 19.73 6.09
CA VAL A 57 -32.15 21.04 6.22
C VAL A 57 -30.78 20.81 6.88
N ASP A 58 -29.73 21.00 6.11
CA ASP A 58 -28.36 20.99 6.63
C ASP A 58 -28.03 22.36 7.22
N LYS A 59 -27.39 22.39 8.40
CA LYS A 59 -27.05 23.65 9.11
C LYS A 59 -26.06 24.51 8.33
N ARG A 60 -25.28 23.94 7.44
CA ARG A 60 -24.20 24.60 6.68
C ARG A 60 -24.56 24.83 5.21
N TYR A 61 -25.36 23.94 4.61
CA TYR A 61 -25.64 23.94 3.19
C TYR A 61 -27.12 24.16 2.84
N GLY A 62 -27.98 24.41 3.82
CA GLY A 62 -29.38 24.73 3.61
C GLY A 62 -30.25 23.51 3.26
N SER A 63 -31.38 23.76 2.60
CA SER A 63 -32.32 22.72 2.21
C SER A 63 -31.77 21.84 1.09
N GLN A 64 -31.81 20.53 1.30
CA GLN A 64 -31.36 19.53 0.33
C GLN A 64 -32.27 18.31 0.32
N PHE A 65 -32.42 17.69 -0.84
CA PHE A 65 -33.16 16.45 -1.00
C PHE A 65 -32.19 15.27 -0.88
N VAL A 66 -32.41 14.41 0.11
CA VAL A 66 -31.59 13.21 0.34
C VAL A 66 -32.26 12.03 -0.34
N ALA A 67 -31.68 11.56 -1.46
CA ALA A 67 -32.18 10.42 -2.18
C ALA A 67 -31.79 9.11 -1.47
N ALA A 68 -32.79 8.29 -1.16
CA ALA A 68 -32.62 6.92 -0.67
C ALA A 68 -32.46 5.95 -1.85
N THR A 69 -33.25 6.14 -2.90
CA THR A 69 -33.19 5.42 -4.17
C THR A 69 -33.32 6.39 -5.33
N TRP A 70 -32.77 6.01 -6.46
CA TRP A 70 -32.89 6.80 -7.68
C TRP A 70 -32.87 5.90 -8.92
N GLU A 71 -33.49 6.38 -9.96
CA GLU A 71 -33.53 5.74 -11.27
C GLU A 71 -33.28 6.80 -12.34
N GLU A 72 -32.42 6.48 -13.30
CA GLU A 72 -32.25 7.32 -14.48
C GLU A 72 -33.35 7.02 -15.48
N THR A 73 -34.11 8.06 -15.82
CA THR A 73 -35.19 7.95 -16.78
C THR A 73 -34.82 8.68 -18.07
N MET A 74 -35.37 8.18 -19.21
CA MET A 74 -35.20 8.89 -20.46
C MET A 74 -35.82 10.29 -20.38
N PRO A 75 -35.14 11.32 -20.95
CA PRO A 75 -35.67 12.67 -20.92
C PRO A 75 -36.99 12.74 -21.69
N ALA A 76 -38.05 13.11 -20.98
CA ALA A 76 -39.38 13.28 -21.58
C ALA A 76 -39.61 14.69 -22.11
N THR A 77 -38.68 15.62 -21.94
CA THR A 77 -38.82 17.01 -22.41
C THR A 77 -37.74 17.32 -23.45
N VAL A 78 -38.08 18.13 -24.41
CA VAL A 78 -37.20 18.61 -25.47
C VAL A 78 -35.89 19.19 -24.90
N TYR A 79 -35.99 19.95 -23.81
CA TYR A 79 -34.83 20.48 -23.09
C TYR A 79 -33.95 19.40 -22.48
N GLY A 80 -34.53 18.39 -21.84
CA GLY A 80 -33.81 17.25 -21.27
C GLY A 80 -33.09 16.44 -22.34
N ILE A 81 -33.72 16.21 -23.50
CA ILE A 81 -33.13 15.51 -24.65
C ILE A 81 -31.93 16.29 -25.20
N GLU A 82 -32.04 17.61 -25.34
CA GLU A 82 -30.94 18.47 -25.81
C GLU A 82 -29.73 18.37 -24.86
N LYS A 83 -29.96 18.49 -23.56
CA LYS A 83 -28.91 18.41 -22.54
C LYS A 83 -28.25 17.03 -22.48
N TYR A 84 -29.05 15.97 -22.53
CA TYR A 84 -28.57 14.59 -22.53
C TYR A 84 -27.66 14.30 -23.75
N LEU A 85 -28.10 14.64 -24.95
CA LEU A 85 -27.32 14.45 -26.17
C LEU A 85 -26.07 15.34 -26.20
N GLY A 86 -26.17 16.57 -25.68
CA GLY A 86 -25.09 17.54 -25.65
C GLY A 86 -24.05 17.35 -24.54
N SER A 87 -24.29 16.42 -23.60
CA SER A 87 -23.42 16.16 -22.45
C SER A 87 -22.07 15.51 -22.79
N GLY A 88 -21.90 15.03 -24.03
CA GLY A 88 -20.72 14.27 -24.46
C GLY A 88 -20.82 12.75 -24.27
N LEU A 89 -21.90 12.27 -23.67
CA LEU A 89 -22.19 10.83 -23.50
C LEU A 89 -22.27 10.09 -24.83
N VAL A 90 -22.91 10.74 -25.83
CA VAL A 90 -23.01 10.16 -27.18
C VAL A 90 -21.90 10.75 -28.04
N LYS A 91 -20.86 9.98 -28.31
CA LYS A 91 -19.74 10.41 -29.17
C LYS A 91 -20.22 10.78 -30.56
N GLY A 92 -19.89 12.00 -30.99
CA GLY A 92 -20.34 12.56 -32.28
C GLY A 92 -21.45 13.58 -32.15
N ILE A 93 -22.07 13.74 -30.98
CA ILE A 93 -23.04 14.78 -30.68
C ILE A 93 -22.47 15.71 -29.60
N GLY A 94 -22.07 16.92 -29.99
CA GLY A 94 -21.76 18.01 -29.06
C GLY A 94 -22.97 18.92 -28.87
N PRO A 95 -22.91 19.92 -27.97
CA PRO A 95 -24.03 20.80 -27.64
C PRO A 95 -24.69 21.48 -28.88
N ARG A 96 -23.90 21.85 -29.86
CA ARG A 96 -24.38 22.47 -31.13
C ARG A 96 -25.22 21.47 -31.95
N PHE A 97 -24.74 20.24 -32.09
CA PHE A 97 -25.46 19.22 -32.84
C PHE A 97 -26.65 18.65 -32.07
N ALA A 98 -26.58 18.54 -30.75
CA ALA A 98 -27.70 18.18 -29.90
C ALA A 98 -28.87 19.16 -30.13
N ARG A 99 -28.58 20.46 -30.11
CA ARG A 99 -29.59 21.49 -30.40
C ARG A 99 -30.19 21.34 -31.79
N ALA A 100 -29.37 21.15 -32.82
CA ALA A 100 -29.83 21.03 -34.22
C ALA A 100 -30.70 19.76 -34.42
N ILE A 101 -30.32 18.64 -33.83
CA ILE A 101 -31.09 17.36 -33.87
C ILE A 101 -32.43 17.53 -33.17
N VAL A 102 -32.42 18.11 -31.96
CA VAL A 102 -33.64 18.31 -31.17
C VAL A 102 -34.55 19.37 -31.80
N GLN A 103 -34.03 20.38 -32.41
CA GLN A 103 -34.84 21.34 -33.22
C GLN A 103 -35.55 20.68 -34.38
N ARG A 104 -34.92 19.65 -35.02
CA ARG A 104 -35.50 18.94 -36.18
C ARG A 104 -36.55 17.95 -35.76
N PHE A 105 -36.29 17.15 -34.69
CA PHE A 105 -37.11 15.99 -34.31
C PHE A 105 -37.93 16.18 -33.03
N GLY A 106 -37.66 17.23 -32.27
CA GLY A 106 -38.38 17.53 -31.02
C GLY A 106 -38.33 16.37 -30.02
N ALA A 107 -39.50 16.02 -29.48
CA ALA A 107 -39.63 14.93 -28.52
C ALA A 107 -39.36 13.53 -29.14
N ALA A 108 -39.49 13.37 -30.46
CA ALA A 108 -39.21 12.12 -31.15
C ALA A 108 -37.73 11.85 -31.40
N THR A 109 -36.84 12.73 -30.97
CA THR A 109 -35.39 12.63 -31.21
C THR A 109 -34.79 11.29 -30.74
N ILE A 110 -35.17 10.82 -29.56
CA ILE A 110 -34.67 9.55 -29.00
C ILE A 110 -35.16 8.37 -29.85
N GLU A 111 -36.46 8.38 -30.19
CA GLU A 111 -37.08 7.36 -31.02
C GLU A 111 -36.39 7.27 -32.41
N VAL A 112 -36.08 8.42 -33.03
CA VAL A 112 -35.36 8.49 -34.31
C VAL A 112 -33.98 7.88 -34.17
N ILE A 113 -33.25 8.16 -33.09
CA ILE A 113 -31.90 7.58 -32.88
C ILE A 113 -31.99 6.05 -32.67
N GLU A 114 -33.04 5.56 -32.02
CA GLU A 114 -33.22 4.14 -31.70
C GLU A 114 -33.76 3.32 -32.87
N THR A 115 -34.72 3.85 -33.63
CA THR A 115 -35.44 3.09 -34.64
C THR A 115 -35.02 3.39 -36.08
N ASP A 116 -34.65 4.65 -36.37
CA ASP A 116 -34.33 5.09 -37.73
C ASP A 116 -33.24 6.18 -37.70
N ILE A 117 -32.04 5.77 -37.31
CA ILE A 117 -30.89 6.69 -37.16
C ILE A 117 -30.46 7.36 -38.46
N GLU A 118 -30.82 6.79 -39.63
CA GLU A 118 -30.51 7.36 -40.94
C GLU A 118 -31.21 8.72 -41.13
N ARG A 119 -32.33 8.97 -40.49
CA ARG A 119 -32.99 10.28 -40.51
C ARG A 119 -32.14 11.42 -39.94
N LEU A 120 -31.06 11.12 -39.18
CA LEU A 120 -30.11 12.15 -38.75
C LEU A 120 -29.43 12.85 -39.95
N TYR A 121 -29.43 12.27 -41.16
CA TYR A 121 -28.99 12.96 -42.37
C TYR A 121 -29.84 14.17 -42.74
N GLU A 122 -31.07 14.25 -42.24
CA GLU A 122 -31.94 15.43 -42.40
C GLU A 122 -31.39 16.66 -41.68
N VAL A 123 -30.45 16.48 -40.74
CA VAL A 123 -29.86 17.57 -39.95
C VAL A 123 -28.60 18.10 -40.66
N PRO A 124 -28.49 19.41 -40.95
CA PRO A 124 -27.35 19.99 -41.61
C PRO A 124 -26.02 19.66 -40.93
N GLN A 125 -24.97 19.32 -41.70
CA GLN A 125 -23.62 18.96 -41.25
C GLN A 125 -23.50 17.62 -40.52
N ILE A 126 -24.52 16.77 -40.51
CA ILE A 126 -24.46 15.40 -40.05
C ILE A 126 -24.29 14.45 -41.27
N GLY A 127 -23.07 14.02 -41.50
CA GLY A 127 -22.73 13.09 -42.60
C GLY A 127 -22.49 11.65 -42.10
N ARG A 128 -22.30 10.73 -43.08
CA ARG A 128 -22.14 9.28 -42.83
C ARG A 128 -21.18 8.91 -41.70
N LYS A 129 -20.01 9.54 -41.63
CA LYS A 129 -19.01 9.25 -40.57
C LYS A 129 -19.54 9.59 -39.17
N ARG A 130 -20.36 10.65 -39.06
CA ARG A 130 -20.92 11.07 -37.79
C ARG A 130 -22.09 10.18 -37.37
N VAL A 131 -22.99 9.84 -38.27
CA VAL A 131 -24.10 8.90 -38.01
C VAL A 131 -23.55 7.55 -37.54
N LYS A 132 -22.48 7.03 -38.21
CA LYS A 132 -21.81 5.82 -37.76
C LYS A 132 -21.27 5.92 -36.33
N LYS A 133 -20.60 7.03 -35.97
CA LYS A 133 -20.10 7.27 -34.60
C LYS A 133 -21.22 7.38 -33.57
N ILE A 134 -22.34 8.01 -33.94
CA ILE A 134 -23.52 8.15 -33.06
C ILE A 134 -24.11 6.74 -32.82
N ARG A 135 -24.29 5.95 -33.87
CA ARG A 135 -24.82 4.57 -33.77
C ARG A 135 -23.97 3.71 -32.86
N GLU A 136 -22.65 3.64 -33.09
CA GLU A 136 -21.72 2.85 -32.27
C GLU A 136 -21.71 3.30 -30.80
N SER A 137 -21.80 4.62 -30.57
CA SER A 137 -21.85 5.17 -29.23
C SER A 137 -23.17 4.89 -28.52
N TRP A 138 -24.29 4.95 -29.26
CA TRP A 138 -25.64 4.67 -28.72
C TRP A 138 -25.80 3.22 -28.34
N GLU A 139 -25.39 2.29 -29.19
CA GLU A 139 -25.44 0.84 -28.91
C GLU A 139 -24.57 0.50 -27.70
N ARG A 140 -23.37 1.06 -27.61
CA ARG A 140 -22.49 0.88 -26.45
C ARG A 140 -23.13 1.39 -25.15
N GLN A 141 -23.82 2.51 -25.20
CA GLN A 141 -24.52 3.06 -24.03
C GLN A 141 -25.68 2.15 -23.57
N LYS A 142 -26.39 1.56 -24.52
CA LYS A 142 -27.47 0.61 -24.26
C LYS A 142 -26.93 -0.66 -23.59
N GLU A 143 -25.82 -1.18 -24.06
CA GLU A 143 -25.12 -2.33 -23.45
C GLU A 143 -24.66 -2.02 -22.04
N ILE A 144 -24.00 -0.88 -21.82
CA ILE A 144 -23.57 -0.44 -20.49
C ILE A 144 -24.77 -0.37 -19.53
N LYS A 145 -25.88 0.24 -19.97
CA LYS A 145 -27.08 0.38 -19.17
C LYS A 145 -27.67 -0.98 -18.78
N ASN A 146 -27.70 -1.94 -19.71
CA ASN A 146 -28.19 -3.30 -19.44
C ASN A 146 -27.31 -4.03 -18.43
N VAL A 147 -25.99 -3.92 -18.56
CA VAL A 147 -25.04 -4.50 -17.59
C VAL A 147 -25.19 -3.86 -16.23
N MET A 148 -25.30 -2.52 -16.17
CA MET A 148 -25.52 -1.80 -14.91
C MET A 148 -26.81 -2.21 -14.22
N LEU A 149 -27.93 -2.26 -14.94
CA LEU A 149 -29.23 -2.67 -14.39
C LEU A 149 -29.18 -4.11 -13.86
N PHE A 150 -28.56 -5.02 -14.63
CA PHE A 150 -28.37 -6.40 -14.20
C PHE A 150 -27.56 -6.46 -12.90
N LEU A 151 -26.41 -5.81 -12.83
CA LEU A 151 -25.55 -5.83 -11.66
C LEU A 151 -26.18 -5.13 -10.45
N GLN A 152 -26.88 -4.03 -10.66
CA GLN A 152 -27.63 -3.33 -9.61
C GLN A 152 -28.76 -4.18 -9.01
N SER A 153 -29.41 -5.01 -9.81
CA SER A 153 -30.44 -5.94 -9.31
C SER A 153 -29.90 -6.94 -8.28
N TYR A 154 -28.59 -7.22 -8.35
CA TYR A 154 -27.87 -8.02 -7.35
C TYR A 154 -27.12 -7.17 -6.30
N GLY A 155 -27.38 -5.84 -6.26
CA GLY A 155 -26.86 -4.92 -5.26
C GLY A 155 -25.41 -4.53 -5.46
N VAL A 156 -24.90 -4.64 -6.69
CA VAL A 156 -23.58 -4.12 -7.08
C VAL A 156 -23.68 -2.60 -7.22
N SER A 157 -22.75 -1.86 -6.62
CA SER A 157 -22.72 -0.41 -6.80
C SER A 157 -22.39 -0.04 -8.24
N THR A 158 -22.82 1.15 -8.67
CA THR A 158 -22.55 1.68 -10.01
C THR A 158 -21.05 1.73 -10.33
N ALA A 159 -20.21 2.06 -9.33
CA ALA A 159 -18.76 2.09 -9.48
C ALA A 159 -18.16 0.71 -9.83
N TYR A 160 -18.65 -0.32 -9.16
CA TYR A 160 -18.22 -1.70 -9.49
C TYR A 160 -18.77 -2.17 -10.82
N ALA A 161 -20.02 -1.82 -11.13
CA ALA A 161 -20.63 -2.16 -12.43
C ALA A 161 -19.85 -1.56 -13.61
N ALA A 162 -19.39 -0.31 -13.48
CA ALA A 162 -18.55 0.34 -14.48
C ALA A 162 -17.17 -0.34 -14.63
N LYS A 163 -16.55 -0.77 -13.53
CA LYS A 163 -15.29 -1.53 -13.56
C LYS A 163 -15.48 -2.90 -14.25
N ILE A 164 -16.58 -3.60 -13.92
CA ILE A 164 -16.93 -4.90 -14.50
C ILE A 164 -17.12 -4.76 -16.01
N TYR A 165 -17.88 -3.74 -16.44
CA TYR A 165 -18.07 -3.49 -17.87
C TYR A 165 -16.76 -3.12 -18.59
N ARG A 166 -15.89 -2.34 -17.96
CA ARG A 166 -14.59 -1.97 -18.54
C ARG A 166 -13.71 -3.20 -18.77
N GLU A 167 -13.76 -4.20 -17.88
CA GLU A 167 -12.97 -5.41 -17.93
C GLU A 167 -13.54 -6.44 -18.92
N TYR A 168 -14.85 -6.67 -18.87
CA TYR A 168 -15.50 -7.75 -19.63
C TYR A 168 -16.32 -7.29 -20.83
N GLY A 169 -16.58 -5.98 -20.97
CA GLY A 169 -17.39 -5.45 -22.08
C GLY A 169 -18.80 -6.04 -22.11
N SER A 170 -19.24 -6.42 -23.31
CA SER A 170 -20.56 -7.06 -23.55
C SER A 170 -20.72 -8.42 -22.87
N GLU A 171 -19.62 -9.13 -22.56
CA GLU A 171 -19.65 -10.44 -21.90
C GLU A 171 -19.86 -10.36 -20.37
N SER A 172 -19.98 -9.15 -19.81
CA SER A 172 -20.06 -8.92 -18.37
C SER A 172 -21.17 -9.73 -17.69
N ILE A 173 -22.36 -9.77 -18.28
CA ILE A 173 -23.52 -10.48 -17.71
C ILE A 173 -23.28 -11.98 -17.70
N ASP A 174 -22.80 -12.52 -18.80
CA ASP A 174 -22.59 -13.98 -18.96
C ASP A 174 -21.47 -14.47 -18.06
N LYS A 175 -20.34 -13.76 -18.00
CA LYS A 175 -19.21 -14.09 -17.11
C LYS A 175 -19.58 -14.04 -15.64
N VAL A 176 -20.35 -13.01 -15.21
CA VAL A 176 -20.81 -12.91 -13.83
C VAL A 176 -21.86 -13.97 -13.49
N ARG A 177 -22.74 -14.33 -14.44
CA ARG A 177 -23.71 -15.43 -14.25
C ARG A 177 -23.02 -16.79 -14.18
N GLU A 178 -22.02 -17.02 -15.00
CA GLU A 178 -21.26 -18.28 -15.00
C GLU A 178 -20.48 -18.48 -13.71
N ASN A 179 -19.78 -17.45 -13.27
CA ASN A 179 -18.97 -17.49 -12.05
C ASN A 179 -18.77 -16.08 -11.45
N PRO A 180 -19.57 -15.65 -10.47
CA PRO A 180 -19.43 -14.34 -9.84
C PRO A 180 -18.13 -14.16 -9.07
N TYR A 181 -17.46 -15.25 -8.67
CA TYR A 181 -16.19 -15.18 -7.94
C TYR A 181 -15.02 -14.73 -8.80
N ARG A 182 -15.12 -14.84 -10.13
CA ARG A 182 -14.14 -14.25 -11.05
C ARG A 182 -13.96 -12.74 -10.85
N LEU A 183 -14.98 -12.07 -10.35
CA LEU A 183 -14.89 -10.64 -10.03
C LEU A 183 -13.79 -10.34 -9.01
N ALA A 184 -13.54 -11.27 -8.08
CA ALA A 184 -12.48 -11.12 -7.08
C ALA A 184 -11.08 -11.43 -7.65
N ASP A 185 -11.01 -12.29 -8.66
CA ASP A 185 -9.76 -12.67 -9.31
C ASP A 185 -9.33 -11.63 -10.37
N ASP A 186 -10.29 -11.12 -11.17
CA ASP A 186 -10.01 -10.34 -12.38
C ASP A 186 -10.09 -8.81 -12.16
N ILE A 187 -10.82 -8.31 -11.13
CA ILE A 187 -11.11 -6.88 -10.97
C ILE A 187 -10.53 -6.31 -9.68
N TRP A 188 -9.53 -5.47 -9.84
CA TRP A 188 -8.92 -4.80 -8.69
C TRP A 188 -9.94 -3.97 -7.88
N GLY A 189 -10.00 -4.25 -6.57
CA GLY A 189 -10.90 -3.58 -5.63
C GLY A 189 -12.24 -4.30 -5.41
N ILE A 190 -12.53 -5.39 -6.15
CA ILE A 190 -13.60 -6.32 -5.82
C ILE A 190 -12.98 -7.51 -5.09
N GLY A 191 -13.14 -7.57 -3.77
CA GLY A 191 -12.66 -8.70 -2.99
C GLY A 191 -13.68 -9.83 -2.87
N PHE A 192 -13.25 -10.99 -2.34
CA PHE A 192 -14.09 -12.17 -2.12
C PHE A 192 -15.43 -11.85 -1.44
N LYS A 193 -15.44 -11.06 -0.37
CA LYS A 193 -16.68 -10.71 0.35
C LYS A 193 -17.72 -10.00 -0.51
N THR A 194 -17.26 -9.15 -1.43
CA THR A 194 -18.17 -8.46 -2.37
C THR A 194 -18.70 -9.45 -3.41
N ALA A 195 -17.83 -10.28 -3.98
CA ALA A 195 -18.20 -11.32 -4.93
C ALA A 195 -19.15 -12.36 -4.31
N ASP A 196 -18.90 -12.76 -3.08
CA ASP A 196 -19.74 -13.70 -2.31
C ASP A 196 -21.14 -13.11 -2.01
N GLY A 197 -21.20 -11.80 -1.69
CA GLY A 197 -22.47 -11.09 -1.53
C GLY A 197 -23.29 -11.04 -2.82
N ILE A 198 -22.66 -10.89 -3.97
CA ILE A 198 -23.30 -10.94 -5.29
C ILE A 198 -23.78 -12.37 -5.59
N ALA A 199 -22.90 -13.36 -5.40
CA ALA A 199 -23.21 -14.78 -5.62
C ALA A 199 -24.41 -15.25 -4.76
N GLY A 200 -24.44 -14.86 -3.49
CA GLY A 200 -25.56 -15.17 -2.59
C GLY A 200 -26.90 -14.62 -3.07
N LYS A 201 -26.91 -13.38 -3.60
CA LYS A 201 -28.13 -12.79 -4.22
C LYS A 201 -28.51 -13.46 -5.54
N MET A 202 -27.55 -14.03 -6.25
CA MET A 202 -27.78 -14.82 -7.47
C MET A 202 -28.27 -16.25 -7.17
N GLY A 203 -28.37 -16.64 -5.89
CA GLY A 203 -28.87 -17.94 -5.46
C GLY A 203 -27.81 -19.04 -5.35
N TYR A 204 -26.52 -18.68 -5.34
CA TYR A 204 -25.46 -19.66 -5.09
C TYR A 204 -25.53 -20.20 -3.66
N GLY A 205 -25.50 -21.52 -3.53
CA GLY A 205 -25.58 -22.20 -2.25
C GLY A 205 -24.32 -22.05 -1.40
N LYS A 206 -24.44 -22.25 -0.07
CA LYS A 206 -23.32 -22.17 0.87
C LYS A 206 -22.19 -23.16 0.54
N ASN A 207 -22.51 -24.30 0.00
CA ASN A 207 -21.60 -25.40 -0.33
C ASN A 207 -21.24 -25.47 -1.84
N ASP A 208 -21.48 -24.41 -2.61
CA ASP A 208 -21.10 -24.36 -4.03
C ASP A 208 -19.58 -24.49 -4.19
N ALA A 209 -19.13 -25.36 -5.09
CA ALA A 209 -17.71 -25.66 -5.27
C ALA A 209 -16.88 -24.42 -5.67
N ARG A 210 -17.46 -23.48 -6.47
CA ARG A 210 -16.79 -22.22 -6.86
C ARG A 210 -16.65 -21.31 -5.65
N ARG A 211 -17.64 -21.29 -4.76
CA ARG A 211 -17.60 -20.57 -3.50
C ARG A 211 -16.50 -21.09 -2.60
N CYS A 212 -16.44 -22.42 -2.40
CA CYS A 212 -15.42 -23.08 -1.59
C CYS A 212 -14.01 -22.81 -2.16
N ARG A 213 -13.82 -22.94 -3.47
CA ARG A 213 -12.54 -22.62 -4.14
C ARG A 213 -12.10 -21.19 -3.86
N SER A 214 -12.96 -20.21 -4.14
CA SER A 214 -12.63 -18.79 -3.95
C SER A 214 -12.42 -18.44 -2.47
N GLY A 215 -13.16 -19.06 -1.56
CA GLY A 215 -12.98 -18.92 -0.13
C GLY A 215 -11.64 -19.47 0.37
N ILE A 216 -11.19 -20.62 -0.15
CA ILE A 216 -9.87 -21.19 0.15
C ILE A 216 -8.76 -20.23 -0.31
N LEU A 217 -8.83 -19.73 -1.56
CA LEU A 217 -7.85 -18.76 -2.08
C LEU A 217 -7.81 -17.47 -1.25
N TYR A 218 -8.98 -16.95 -0.90
CA TYR A 218 -9.07 -15.77 -0.05
C TYR A 218 -8.47 -16.00 1.34
N THR A 219 -8.73 -17.17 1.96
CA THR A 219 -8.16 -17.53 3.26
C THR A 219 -6.64 -17.64 3.19
N LEU A 220 -6.10 -18.29 2.14
CA LEU A 220 -4.66 -18.34 1.92
C LEU A 220 -4.06 -16.93 1.68
N GLY A 221 -4.76 -16.09 0.95
CA GLY A 221 -4.35 -14.69 0.76
C GLY A 221 -4.29 -13.93 2.09
N GLN A 222 -5.29 -14.06 2.95
CA GLN A 222 -5.29 -13.46 4.29
C GLN A 222 -4.12 -13.96 5.16
N LEU A 223 -3.86 -15.27 5.16
CA LEU A 223 -2.71 -15.83 5.88
C LEU A 223 -1.37 -15.32 5.32
N SER A 224 -1.30 -15.11 4.00
CA SER A 224 -0.11 -14.50 3.36
C SER A 224 0.07 -13.03 3.75
N ASP A 225 -1.02 -12.27 3.89
CA ASP A 225 -0.99 -10.89 4.40
C ASP A 225 -0.54 -10.83 5.88
N GLU A 226 -0.79 -11.90 6.65
CA GLU A 226 -0.25 -12.09 8.01
C GLU A 226 1.22 -12.54 8.01
N GLY A 227 1.78 -12.80 6.83
CA GLY A 227 3.18 -13.16 6.62
C GLY A 227 3.47 -14.65 6.50
N HIS A 228 2.45 -15.52 6.46
CA HIS A 228 2.62 -16.95 6.25
C HIS A 228 2.92 -17.25 4.77
N VAL A 229 3.87 -18.15 4.50
CA VAL A 229 4.20 -18.64 3.16
C VAL A 229 3.27 -19.77 2.77
N TYR A 230 2.83 -20.55 3.74
CA TYR A 230 1.89 -21.65 3.59
C TYR A 230 0.90 -21.71 4.76
N ALA A 231 -0.18 -22.44 4.59
CA ALA A 231 -1.10 -22.81 5.66
C ALA A 231 -1.00 -24.32 5.97
N GLU A 232 -1.09 -24.69 7.24
CA GLU A 232 -1.34 -26.09 7.60
C GLU A 232 -2.73 -26.50 7.11
N ARG A 233 -2.86 -27.69 6.53
CA ARG A 233 -4.10 -28.19 5.92
C ARG A 233 -5.30 -28.08 6.87
N GLU A 234 -5.18 -28.53 8.09
CA GLU A 234 -6.27 -28.48 9.07
C GLU A 234 -6.65 -27.05 9.41
N GLN A 235 -5.68 -26.18 9.65
CA GLN A 235 -5.91 -24.76 9.92
C GLN A 235 -6.60 -24.06 8.74
N LEU A 236 -6.18 -24.36 7.51
CA LEU A 236 -6.78 -23.79 6.29
C LEU A 236 -8.26 -24.20 6.16
N VAL A 237 -8.56 -25.50 6.34
CA VAL A 237 -9.94 -26.00 6.27
C VAL A 237 -10.81 -25.37 7.35
N GLN A 238 -10.33 -25.33 8.59
CA GLN A 238 -11.06 -24.72 9.71
C GLN A 238 -11.34 -23.22 9.44
N ALA A 239 -10.33 -22.47 9.00
CA ALA A 239 -10.48 -21.04 8.70
C ALA A 239 -11.42 -20.80 7.51
N ALA A 240 -11.32 -21.61 6.45
CA ALA A 240 -12.21 -21.51 5.29
C ALA A 240 -13.66 -21.87 5.65
N CYS A 241 -13.89 -22.94 6.45
CA CYS A 241 -15.23 -23.28 6.94
C CYS A 241 -15.82 -22.15 7.79
N ALA A 242 -15.04 -21.55 8.67
CA ALA A 242 -15.49 -20.42 9.50
C ALA A 242 -15.82 -19.18 8.65
N LEU A 243 -14.98 -18.87 7.64
CA LEU A 243 -15.23 -17.76 6.72
C LEU A 243 -16.51 -17.95 5.90
N LEU A 244 -16.70 -19.16 5.37
CA LEU A 244 -17.77 -19.51 4.45
C LEU A 244 -19.07 -19.90 5.17
N GLU A 245 -19.03 -20.14 6.48
CA GLU A 245 -20.12 -20.77 7.22
C GLU A 245 -20.61 -22.07 6.51
N ALA A 246 -19.66 -22.85 5.99
CA ALA A 246 -19.89 -24.07 5.21
C ALA A 246 -19.42 -25.31 5.95
N ASP A 247 -19.94 -26.46 5.51
CA ASP A 247 -19.51 -27.76 6.04
C ASP A 247 -18.09 -28.10 5.61
N ALA A 248 -17.40 -28.92 6.40
CA ALA A 248 -16.02 -29.29 6.12
C ALA A 248 -15.87 -30.16 4.84
N ALA A 249 -16.82 -31.05 4.57
CA ALA A 249 -16.73 -31.98 3.44
C ALA A 249 -16.65 -31.26 2.06
N PRO A 250 -17.52 -30.27 1.72
CA PRO A 250 -17.38 -29.51 0.46
C PRO A 250 -16.08 -28.71 0.36
N VAL A 251 -15.61 -28.15 1.49
CA VAL A 251 -14.34 -27.40 1.52
C VAL A 251 -13.15 -28.34 1.27
N CYS A 252 -13.13 -29.51 1.91
CA CYS A 252 -12.11 -30.53 1.67
C CYS A 252 -12.12 -31.01 0.22
N GLU A 253 -13.32 -31.29 -0.33
CA GLU A 253 -13.43 -31.73 -1.73
C GLU A 253 -12.92 -30.65 -2.71
N ALA A 254 -13.24 -29.38 -2.47
CA ALA A 254 -12.72 -28.28 -3.27
C ALA A 254 -11.20 -28.18 -3.15
N LEU A 255 -10.65 -28.31 -1.94
CA LEU A 255 -9.21 -28.29 -1.70
C LEU A 255 -8.48 -29.41 -2.46
N GLU A 256 -9.00 -30.65 -2.41
CA GLU A 256 -8.41 -31.76 -3.15
C GLU A 256 -8.44 -31.53 -4.67
N ARG A 257 -9.54 -30.99 -5.21
CA ARG A 257 -9.62 -30.63 -6.62
C ARG A 257 -8.58 -29.58 -7.01
N MET A 258 -8.40 -28.53 -6.18
CA MET A 258 -7.42 -27.48 -6.42
C MET A 258 -5.97 -28.01 -6.38
N ILE A 259 -5.69 -29.00 -5.53
CA ILE A 259 -4.38 -29.66 -5.49
C ILE A 259 -4.18 -30.51 -6.76
N LEU A 260 -5.20 -31.27 -7.18
CA LEU A 260 -5.15 -32.08 -8.39
C LEU A 260 -5.01 -31.26 -9.67
N SER A 261 -5.58 -30.05 -9.70
CA SER A 261 -5.45 -29.12 -10.84
C SER A 261 -4.22 -28.22 -10.78
N GLU A 262 -3.33 -28.42 -9.80
CA GLU A 262 -2.12 -27.63 -9.57
C GLU A 262 -2.38 -26.12 -9.29
N GLU A 263 -3.62 -25.76 -8.95
CA GLU A 263 -3.93 -24.41 -8.47
C GLU A 263 -3.33 -24.14 -7.09
N LEU A 264 -3.12 -25.21 -6.31
CA LEU A 264 -2.42 -25.20 -5.03
C LEU A 264 -1.36 -26.28 -5.00
N ILE A 265 -0.27 -26.01 -4.31
CA ILE A 265 0.80 -26.99 -4.13
C ILE A 265 0.78 -27.50 -2.69
N THR A 266 0.87 -28.82 -2.54
CA THR A 266 0.98 -29.45 -1.23
C THR A 266 2.36 -30.05 -1.01
N GLU A 267 2.91 -29.85 0.17
CA GLU A 267 4.12 -30.51 0.64
C GLU A 267 3.86 -31.08 2.04
N ARG A 268 3.48 -32.35 2.13
CA ARG A 268 2.90 -32.99 3.33
C ARG A 268 1.63 -32.23 3.75
N GLU A 269 1.60 -31.69 4.98
CA GLU A 269 0.45 -30.92 5.50
C GLU A 269 0.46 -29.43 5.11
N ALA A 270 1.53 -28.95 4.49
CA ALA A 270 1.65 -27.55 4.09
C ALA A 270 1.00 -27.30 2.72
N ILE A 271 0.05 -26.38 2.68
CA ILE A 271 -0.67 -25.95 1.46
C ILE A 271 -0.18 -24.56 1.05
N TYR A 272 0.26 -24.42 -0.19
CA TYR A 272 0.85 -23.22 -0.74
C TYR A 272 0.07 -22.67 -1.93
N LEU A 273 0.07 -21.35 -2.07
CA LEU A 273 -0.10 -20.72 -3.38
C LEU A 273 1.18 -20.98 -4.22
N PRO A 274 1.08 -21.36 -5.50
CA PRO A 274 2.24 -21.74 -6.33
C PRO A 274 3.37 -20.73 -6.33
N ALA A 275 3.04 -19.42 -6.37
CA ALA A 275 4.02 -18.35 -6.37
C ALA A 275 4.94 -18.40 -5.13
N PHE A 276 4.38 -18.66 -3.94
CA PHE A 276 5.15 -18.72 -2.72
C PHE A 276 5.99 -19.99 -2.61
N TYR A 277 5.43 -21.13 -3.03
CA TYR A 277 6.18 -22.39 -3.06
C TYR A 277 7.41 -22.28 -3.94
N HIS A 278 7.23 -21.84 -5.19
CA HIS A 278 8.33 -21.69 -6.14
C HIS A 278 9.34 -20.63 -5.70
N ALA A 279 8.88 -19.55 -5.07
CA ALA A 279 9.76 -18.52 -4.54
C ALA A 279 10.63 -19.05 -3.40
N GLU A 280 10.05 -19.80 -2.45
CA GLU A 280 10.78 -20.35 -1.31
C GLU A 280 11.80 -21.42 -1.77
N CYS A 281 11.39 -22.31 -2.66
CA CYS A 281 12.29 -23.32 -3.25
C CYS A 281 13.39 -22.68 -4.08
N GLY A 282 13.06 -21.68 -4.90
CA GLY A 282 14.01 -20.96 -5.74
C GLY A 282 15.04 -20.18 -4.93
N ALA A 283 14.59 -19.42 -3.94
CA ALA A 283 15.49 -18.68 -3.04
C ALA A 283 16.44 -19.63 -2.28
N ALA A 284 15.93 -20.74 -1.74
CA ALA A 284 16.74 -21.74 -1.03
C ALA A 284 17.79 -22.38 -1.95
N ARG A 285 17.38 -22.80 -3.15
CA ARG A 285 18.27 -23.40 -4.14
C ARG A 285 19.42 -22.44 -4.51
N ARG A 286 19.08 -21.21 -4.88
CA ARG A 286 20.07 -20.22 -5.31
C ARG A 286 21.02 -19.81 -4.19
N LEU A 287 20.52 -19.67 -2.97
CA LEU A 287 21.37 -19.40 -1.80
C LEU A 287 22.35 -20.56 -1.56
N LYS A 288 21.93 -21.83 -1.69
CA LYS A 288 22.82 -22.99 -1.56
C LYS A 288 23.88 -22.99 -2.67
N GLU A 289 23.47 -22.84 -3.93
CA GLU A 289 24.38 -22.76 -5.08
C GLU A 289 25.44 -21.68 -4.86
N LEU A 290 25.04 -20.51 -4.34
CA LEU A 290 25.94 -19.41 -4.08
C LEU A 290 26.92 -19.72 -2.93
N VAL A 291 26.44 -20.32 -1.84
CA VAL A 291 27.26 -20.71 -0.68
C VAL A 291 28.26 -21.80 -1.05
N GLU A 292 27.84 -22.79 -1.84
CA GLU A 292 28.68 -23.93 -2.27
C GLU A 292 29.64 -23.57 -3.40
N SER A 293 29.42 -22.43 -4.08
CA SER A 293 30.29 -22.00 -5.17
C SER A 293 31.71 -21.64 -4.65
N VAL A 294 32.72 -22.05 -5.40
CA VAL A 294 34.12 -21.73 -5.08
C VAL A 294 34.37 -20.25 -5.22
N GLY A 295 34.60 -19.57 -4.12
CA GLY A 295 34.99 -18.15 -4.10
C GLY A 295 36.44 -17.94 -4.51
N ARG A 296 36.69 -16.91 -5.33
CA ARG A 296 38.07 -16.45 -5.58
C ARG A 296 38.66 -15.97 -4.25
N THR A 297 39.82 -16.45 -3.87
CA THR A 297 40.61 -15.89 -2.74
C THR A 297 40.98 -14.45 -3.06
N LEU A 298 40.47 -13.49 -2.27
CA LEU A 298 40.65 -12.06 -2.54
C LEU A 298 41.96 -11.52 -2.04
N PHE A 299 42.49 -12.08 -0.96
CA PHE A 299 43.73 -11.66 -0.36
C PHE A 299 44.65 -12.85 -0.15
N THR A 300 45.92 -12.71 -0.53
CA THR A 300 47.00 -13.68 -0.25
C THR A 300 47.61 -13.43 1.12
N THR A 301 47.38 -12.26 1.72
CA THR A 301 47.85 -11.84 3.05
C THR A 301 46.66 -11.42 3.91
N GLU A 302 46.81 -11.53 5.23
CA GLU A 302 45.74 -11.08 6.16
C GLU A 302 45.41 -9.61 5.94
N LEU A 303 44.13 -9.29 6.07
CA LEU A 303 43.63 -7.91 6.00
C LEU A 303 44.20 -7.13 7.20
N ASP A 304 45.09 -6.20 6.95
CA ASP A 304 45.71 -5.38 7.98
C ASP A 304 44.71 -4.32 8.51
N PRO A 305 44.33 -4.37 9.79
CA PRO A 305 43.43 -3.38 10.40
C PRO A 305 43.96 -1.94 10.28
N GLY A 306 45.29 -1.73 10.36
CA GLY A 306 45.91 -0.41 10.26
C GLY A 306 45.67 0.24 8.89
N VAL A 307 45.69 -0.56 7.84
CA VAL A 307 45.42 -0.10 6.47
C VAL A 307 43.97 0.28 6.29
N LEU A 308 43.04 -0.51 6.86
CA LEU A 308 41.59 -0.18 6.84
C LEU A 308 41.31 1.12 7.60
N THR A 309 41.91 1.29 8.78
CA THR A 309 41.76 2.51 9.58
C THR A 309 42.32 3.72 8.84
N ALA A 310 43.47 3.59 8.15
CA ALA A 310 44.04 4.67 7.36
C ALA A 310 43.16 5.09 6.19
N GLU A 311 42.43 4.14 5.57
CA GLU A 311 41.58 4.38 4.40
C GLU A 311 40.20 4.98 4.81
N THR A 312 39.60 4.49 5.90
CA THR A 312 38.25 4.88 6.33
C THR A 312 38.23 5.96 7.41
N GLY A 313 39.36 6.18 8.11
CA GLY A 313 39.44 7.04 9.28
C GLY A 313 38.69 6.46 10.51
N ILE A 314 38.33 5.16 10.49
CA ILE A 314 37.50 4.51 11.50
C ILE A 314 38.35 3.44 12.22
N ASP A 315 38.29 3.46 13.55
CA ASP A 315 38.84 2.42 14.39
C ASP A 315 37.78 1.35 14.67
N TYR A 316 38.02 0.16 14.13
CA TYR A 316 37.06 -0.98 14.20
C TYR A 316 37.38 -1.85 15.41
N ASP A 317 36.32 -2.30 16.12
CA ASP A 317 36.50 -3.30 17.17
C ASP A 317 36.68 -4.71 16.57
N ASP A 318 37.04 -5.68 17.46
CA ASP A 318 37.37 -7.03 17.05
C ASP A 318 36.19 -7.74 16.32
N VAL A 319 34.93 -7.48 16.74
CA VAL A 319 33.71 -8.06 16.10
C VAL A 319 33.49 -7.44 14.74
N GLN A 320 33.66 -6.13 14.61
CA GLN A 320 33.59 -5.42 13.33
C GLN A 320 34.69 -5.90 12.36
N LEU A 321 35.93 -6.04 12.83
CA LEU A 321 37.01 -6.61 12.02
C LEU A 321 36.72 -8.05 11.61
N ALA A 322 36.17 -8.87 12.50
CA ALA A 322 35.71 -10.23 12.16
C ALA A 322 34.64 -10.21 11.06
N ALA A 323 33.67 -9.28 11.11
CA ALA A 323 32.65 -9.12 10.07
C ALA A 323 33.28 -8.72 8.73
N ILE A 324 34.24 -7.78 8.72
CA ILE A 324 34.93 -7.34 7.50
C ILE A 324 35.74 -8.50 6.91
N ARG A 325 36.47 -9.25 7.74
CA ARG A 325 37.19 -10.46 7.30
C ARG A 325 36.24 -11.52 6.72
N GLN A 326 35.08 -11.76 7.39
CA GLN A 326 34.09 -12.70 6.92
C GLN A 326 33.50 -12.29 5.54
N ALA A 327 33.28 -10.99 5.29
CA ALA A 327 32.76 -10.50 4.02
C ALA A 327 33.73 -10.75 2.84
N VAL A 328 35.05 -10.69 3.08
CA VAL A 328 36.05 -10.95 2.04
C VAL A 328 36.37 -12.44 1.86
N THR A 329 36.07 -13.27 2.85
CA THR A 329 36.37 -14.71 2.78
C THR A 329 35.16 -15.54 2.33
N SER A 330 33.93 -15.15 2.71
CA SER A 330 32.70 -15.87 2.39
C SER A 330 32.03 -15.38 1.11
N LYS A 331 31.33 -16.29 0.45
CA LYS A 331 30.46 -15.96 -0.70
C LYS A 331 29.17 -15.27 -0.26
N VAL A 332 28.58 -15.76 0.82
CA VAL A 332 27.39 -15.17 1.43
C VAL A 332 27.67 -14.96 2.92
N MET A 333 27.26 -13.84 3.47
CA MET A 333 27.24 -13.62 4.91
C MET A 333 26.07 -12.74 5.34
N VAL A 334 25.70 -12.85 6.60
CA VAL A 334 24.74 -11.96 7.26
C VAL A 334 25.44 -11.12 8.32
N LEU A 335 25.20 -9.82 8.29
CA LEU A 335 25.58 -8.86 9.33
C LEU A 335 24.32 -8.39 10.05
N THR A 336 24.16 -8.71 11.32
CA THR A 336 22.99 -8.30 12.10
C THR A 336 23.38 -7.61 13.40
N GLY A 337 22.50 -6.76 13.91
CA GLY A 337 22.70 -6.04 15.18
C GLY A 337 21.65 -4.96 15.41
N GLY A 338 21.45 -4.58 16.66
CA GLY A 338 20.50 -3.53 17.06
C GLY A 338 21.00 -2.10 16.80
N PRO A 339 20.27 -1.10 17.28
CA PRO A 339 20.66 0.31 17.18
C PRO A 339 21.93 0.58 17.98
N GLY A 340 22.80 1.43 17.44
CA GLY A 340 24.05 1.82 18.09
C GLY A 340 25.15 0.76 18.16
N THR A 341 25.01 -0.36 17.45
CA THR A 341 26.03 -1.44 17.38
C THR A 341 27.00 -1.27 16.23
N GLY A 342 26.87 -0.23 15.40
CA GLY A 342 27.83 0.09 14.34
C GLY A 342 27.64 -0.66 13.03
N LYS A 343 26.42 -1.14 12.69
CA LYS A 343 26.15 -1.78 11.39
C LYS A 343 26.64 -0.93 10.19
N THR A 344 26.23 0.33 10.14
CA THR A 344 26.62 1.24 9.04
C THR A 344 28.14 1.41 8.94
N THR A 345 28.81 1.58 10.09
CA THR A 345 30.26 1.70 10.17
C THR A 345 30.94 0.42 9.66
N THR A 346 30.47 -0.75 10.10
CA THR A 346 30.99 -2.04 9.63
C THR A 346 30.77 -2.23 8.12
N THR A 347 29.60 -1.81 7.61
CA THR A 347 29.29 -1.84 6.16
C THR A 347 30.26 -0.97 5.36
N GLN A 348 30.64 0.22 5.86
CA GLN A 348 31.66 1.06 5.24
C GLN A 348 33.03 0.34 5.18
N GLY A 349 33.44 -0.33 6.27
CA GLY A 349 34.64 -1.14 6.30
C GLY A 349 34.61 -2.32 5.32
N ILE A 350 33.48 -2.99 5.19
CA ILE A 350 33.28 -4.07 4.20
C ILE A 350 33.42 -3.52 2.77
N ILE A 351 32.79 -2.39 2.47
CA ILE A 351 32.91 -1.72 1.15
C ILE A 351 34.37 -1.38 0.84
N ALA A 352 35.05 -0.77 1.80
CA ALA A 352 36.48 -0.40 1.63
C ALA A 352 37.34 -1.65 1.33
N ALA A 353 37.17 -2.72 2.11
CA ALA A 353 37.90 -3.96 1.91
C ALA A 353 37.62 -4.62 0.54
N LEU A 354 36.35 -4.66 0.10
CA LEU A 354 36.01 -5.22 -1.20
C LEU A 354 36.51 -4.37 -2.37
N LYS A 355 36.43 -3.04 -2.28
CA LYS A 355 37.00 -2.13 -3.28
C LYS A 355 38.54 -2.27 -3.39
N LYS A 356 39.21 -2.41 -2.25
CA LYS A 356 40.67 -2.63 -2.21
C LYS A 356 41.05 -3.94 -2.89
N ALA A 357 40.16 -4.96 -2.83
CA ALA A 357 40.34 -6.19 -3.60
C ALA A 357 40.03 -6.03 -5.11
N GLY A 358 39.74 -4.81 -5.58
CA GLY A 358 39.41 -4.51 -6.96
C GLY A 358 38.01 -4.92 -7.41
N LEU A 359 37.08 -5.14 -6.46
CA LEU A 359 35.73 -5.59 -6.75
C LEU A 359 34.78 -4.42 -7.02
N ARG A 360 33.89 -4.59 -8.00
CA ARG A 360 32.74 -3.70 -8.24
C ARG A 360 31.64 -4.02 -7.24
N VAL A 361 31.39 -3.10 -6.32
CA VAL A 361 30.39 -3.25 -5.26
C VAL A 361 29.09 -2.58 -5.67
N LEU A 362 28.01 -3.33 -5.65
CA LEU A 362 26.63 -2.84 -5.79
C LEU A 362 25.99 -2.69 -4.42
N LEU A 363 25.19 -1.64 -4.25
CA LEU A 363 24.46 -1.36 -3.01
C LEU A 363 22.97 -1.35 -3.28
N ALA A 364 22.21 -2.03 -2.42
CA ALA A 364 20.76 -2.08 -2.53
C ALA A 364 20.05 -2.04 -1.18
N ALA A 365 18.78 -1.64 -1.20
CA ALA A 365 17.89 -1.71 -0.04
C ALA A 365 16.43 -1.95 -0.51
N PRO A 366 15.54 -2.47 0.32
CA PRO A 366 14.14 -2.73 -0.07
C PRO A 366 13.32 -1.45 -0.29
N THR A 367 13.67 -0.32 0.30
CA THR A 367 12.93 0.95 0.18
C THR A 367 13.80 2.10 -0.33
N GLY A 368 13.17 3.10 -0.98
CA GLY A 368 13.86 4.30 -1.49
C GLY A 368 14.62 5.04 -0.40
N ARG A 369 14.02 5.18 0.79
CA ARG A 369 14.63 5.85 1.93
C ARG A 369 15.84 5.12 2.49
N ALA A 370 15.76 3.80 2.60
CA ALA A 370 16.90 3.01 3.04
C ALA A 370 18.03 3.10 2.03
N ALA A 371 17.75 3.04 0.72
CA ALA A 371 18.72 3.22 -0.34
C ALA A 371 19.38 4.62 -0.29
N LYS A 372 18.58 5.70 -0.15
CA LYS A 372 19.10 7.06 -0.01
C LYS A 372 20.02 7.20 1.21
N ARG A 373 19.59 6.69 2.37
CA ARG A 373 20.39 6.68 3.59
C ARG A 373 21.72 5.92 3.40
N MET A 374 21.66 4.78 2.71
CA MET A 374 22.85 4.00 2.40
C MET A 374 23.80 4.77 1.48
N SER A 375 23.28 5.48 0.47
CA SER A 375 24.07 6.35 -0.40
C SER A 375 24.73 7.49 0.38
N GLU A 376 24.00 8.18 1.25
CA GLU A 376 24.51 9.27 2.09
C GLU A 376 25.62 8.78 3.06
N ALA A 377 25.43 7.60 3.64
CA ALA A 377 26.38 7.02 4.59
C ALA A 377 27.66 6.51 3.92
N THR A 378 27.57 5.98 2.70
CA THR A 378 28.70 5.33 2.01
C THR A 378 29.36 6.18 0.95
N GLY A 379 28.73 7.28 0.52
CA GLY A 379 29.16 8.10 -0.61
C GLY A 379 29.03 7.40 -1.97
N MET A 380 28.30 6.27 -2.04
CA MET A 380 28.11 5.49 -3.28
C MET A 380 26.62 5.46 -3.65
N ASP A 381 26.34 5.30 -4.94
CA ASP A 381 24.97 5.12 -5.42
C ASP A 381 24.40 3.79 -4.91
N ALA A 382 23.31 3.85 -4.13
CA ALA A 382 22.53 2.70 -3.69
C ALA A 382 21.13 2.79 -4.30
N LYS A 383 20.62 1.65 -4.77
CA LYS A 383 19.32 1.56 -5.44
C LYS A 383 18.33 0.76 -4.61
N THR A 384 17.03 0.99 -4.84
CA THR A 384 16.06 0.00 -4.35
C THR A 384 16.27 -1.33 -5.07
N ILE A 385 15.95 -2.46 -4.41
CA ILE A 385 16.03 -3.78 -5.04
C ILE A 385 15.23 -3.79 -6.35
N HIS A 386 14.02 -3.24 -6.36
CA HIS A 386 13.20 -3.14 -7.57
C HIS A 386 13.90 -2.36 -8.70
N ARG A 387 14.54 -1.24 -8.39
CA ARG A 387 15.29 -0.44 -9.37
C ARG A 387 16.58 -1.13 -9.83
N LEU A 388 17.24 -1.83 -8.91
CA LEU A 388 18.42 -2.62 -9.25
C LEU A 388 18.08 -3.76 -10.21
N LEU A 389 16.89 -4.38 -10.02
CA LEU A 389 16.36 -5.46 -10.85
C LEU A 389 15.59 -4.95 -12.09
N GLU A 390 15.54 -3.65 -12.31
CA GLU A 390 14.86 -3.01 -13.45
C GLU A 390 13.39 -3.46 -13.59
N TYR A 391 12.66 -3.44 -12.45
CA TYR A 391 11.26 -3.84 -12.41
C TYR A 391 10.36 -2.88 -13.19
N ASN A 392 9.49 -3.44 -14.04
CA ASN A 392 8.43 -2.74 -14.74
C ASN A 392 7.09 -3.47 -14.44
N PRO A 393 6.00 -2.77 -14.06
CA PRO A 393 4.71 -3.40 -13.80
C PRO A 393 4.14 -4.23 -14.96
N GLN A 394 4.46 -3.89 -16.20
CA GLN A 394 3.98 -4.60 -17.40
C GLN A 394 4.82 -5.85 -17.71
N ASP A 395 6.15 -5.73 -17.61
CA ASP A 395 7.10 -6.76 -18.07
C ASP A 395 7.72 -7.55 -16.91
N GLY A 396 7.48 -7.13 -15.64
CA GLY A 396 8.11 -7.71 -14.45
C GLY A 396 9.58 -7.28 -14.27
N TYR A 397 10.41 -8.17 -13.75
CA TYR A 397 11.84 -7.94 -13.53
C TYR A 397 12.66 -8.25 -14.79
N LYS A 398 13.44 -7.26 -15.26
CA LYS A 398 14.34 -7.46 -16.43
C LYS A 398 15.65 -8.14 -16.05
N ARG A 399 16.08 -8.03 -14.79
CA ARG A 399 17.25 -8.73 -14.25
C ARG A 399 16.81 -10.05 -13.64
N GLY A 400 17.50 -11.14 -14.01
CA GLY A 400 17.19 -12.50 -13.60
C GLY A 400 18.25 -13.48 -14.09
N ASP A 401 17.87 -14.75 -14.23
CA ASP A 401 18.79 -15.83 -14.64
C ASP A 401 19.41 -15.58 -16.04
N GLU A 402 18.65 -15.05 -16.99
CA GLU A 402 19.12 -14.77 -18.36
C GLU A 402 19.89 -13.44 -18.48
N ASN A 403 19.62 -12.50 -17.59
CA ASN A 403 20.24 -11.19 -17.56
C ASN A 403 20.68 -10.82 -16.15
N PRO A 404 21.73 -11.44 -15.58
CA PRO A 404 22.15 -11.25 -14.22
C PRO A 404 22.71 -9.83 -13.96
N LEU A 405 22.87 -9.51 -12.69
CA LEU A 405 23.51 -8.26 -12.26
C LEU A 405 24.98 -8.21 -12.67
N ASP A 406 25.42 -7.03 -13.10
CA ASP A 406 26.81 -6.78 -13.48
C ASP A 406 27.58 -6.15 -12.31
N GLY A 407 28.26 -6.97 -11.52
CA GLY A 407 29.03 -6.60 -10.35
C GLY A 407 29.72 -7.81 -9.74
N ASP A 408 30.63 -7.57 -8.79
CA ASP A 408 31.40 -8.62 -8.14
C ASP A 408 30.94 -8.88 -6.70
N ALA A 409 30.32 -7.88 -6.08
CA ALA A 409 29.73 -7.97 -4.74
C ALA A 409 28.45 -7.15 -4.65
N LEU A 410 27.45 -7.68 -3.96
CA LEU A 410 26.20 -7.00 -3.66
C LEU A 410 26.03 -6.91 -2.13
N ILE A 411 25.82 -5.71 -1.64
CA ILE A 411 25.47 -5.46 -0.23
C ILE A 411 24.02 -4.97 -0.18
N VAL A 412 23.19 -5.69 0.58
CA VAL A 412 21.78 -5.34 0.75
C VAL A 412 21.53 -4.95 2.19
N ASP A 413 21.09 -3.73 2.43
CA ASP A 413 20.72 -3.24 3.78
C ASP A 413 19.22 -3.38 4.04
N GLU A 414 18.81 -3.28 5.30
CA GLU A 414 17.43 -3.44 5.79
C GLU A 414 16.79 -4.77 5.34
N CYS A 415 17.56 -5.87 5.35
CA CYS A 415 17.10 -7.18 4.87
C CYS A 415 15.93 -7.77 5.68
N SER A 416 15.63 -7.27 6.89
CA SER A 416 14.44 -7.65 7.66
C SER A 416 13.14 -7.34 6.92
N MET A 417 13.14 -6.41 5.96
CA MET A 417 11.98 -6.00 5.18
C MET A 417 11.78 -6.82 3.90
N ILE A 418 12.67 -7.75 3.56
CA ILE A 418 12.63 -8.54 2.33
C ILE A 418 11.71 -9.74 2.56
N ASP A 419 10.65 -9.85 1.76
CA ASP A 419 9.77 -11.02 1.71
C ASP A 419 10.32 -12.12 0.79
N ILE A 420 9.65 -13.28 0.77
CA ILE A 420 10.15 -14.44 0.02
C ILE A 420 10.10 -14.24 -1.50
N LEU A 421 9.12 -13.50 -2.02
CA LEU A 421 8.99 -13.21 -3.45
C LEU A 421 10.13 -12.30 -3.92
N LEU A 422 10.38 -11.22 -3.17
CA LEU A 422 11.45 -10.28 -3.49
C LEU A 422 12.83 -10.93 -3.35
N MET A 423 13.02 -11.78 -2.32
CA MET A 423 14.26 -12.53 -2.15
C MET A 423 14.51 -13.50 -3.32
N ASN A 424 13.49 -14.21 -3.77
CA ASN A 424 13.62 -15.12 -4.91
C ASN A 424 14.02 -14.36 -6.19
N ASN A 425 13.39 -13.23 -6.46
CA ASN A 425 13.71 -12.43 -7.64
C ASN A 425 15.13 -11.82 -7.55
N LEU A 426 15.54 -11.39 -6.37
CA LEU A 426 16.90 -10.94 -6.14
C LEU A 426 17.91 -12.06 -6.40
N MET A 427 17.65 -13.25 -5.86
CA MET A 427 18.56 -14.40 -6.00
C MET A 427 18.66 -14.92 -7.43
N LYS A 428 17.61 -14.80 -8.24
CA LYS A 428 17.67 -15.08 -9.69
C LYS A 428 18.63 -14.15 -10.43
N ALA A 429 18.72 -12.90 -10.00
CA ALA A 429 19.57 -11.90 -10.65
C ALA A 429 21.02 -11.91 -10.15
N VAL A 430 21.30 -12.51 -8.99
CA VAL A 430 22.65 -12.61 -8.42
C VAL A 430 23.41 -13.78 -9.06
N PRO A 431 24.45 -13.54 -9.89
CA PRO A 431 25.22 -14.63 -10.49
C PRO A 431 26.09 -15.34 -9.41
N VAL A 432 26.37 -16.62 -9.63
CA VAL A 432 27.19 -17.44 -8.71
C VAL A 432 28.60 -16.91 -8.46
N THR A 433 29.10 -16.08 -9.36
CA THR A 433 30.40 -15.37 -9.22
C THR A 433 30.35 -14.24 -8.20
N MET A 434 29.20 -13.64 -7.97
CA MET A 434 29.01 -12.48 -7.08
C MET A 434 29.05 -12.88 -5.60
N ARG A 435 29.55 -12.00 -4.76
CA ARG A 435 29.45 -12.10 -3.29
C ARG A 435 28.18 -11.40 -2.82
N LEU A 436 27.57 -11.92 -1.76
CA LEU A 436 26.35 -11.36 -1.20
C LEU A 436 26.51 -11.09 0.30
N VAL A 437 26.32 -9.84 0.70
CA VAL A 437 26.31 -9.42 2.11
C VAL A 437 24.91 -8.92 2.45
N LEU A 438 24.23 -9.62 3.36
CA LEU A 438 22.90 -9.27 3.84
C LEU A 438 23.03 -8.53 5.17
N VAL A 439 22.62 -7.27 5.22
CA VAL A 439 22.69 -6.43 6.42
C VAL A 439 21.27 -6.18 6.93
N GLY A 440 21.03 -6.33 8.23
CA GLY A 440 19.71 -6.08 8.78
C GLY A 440 19.65 -6.21 10.29
N ASP A 441 18.50 -5.87 10.84
CA ASP A 441 18.20 -6.02 12.26
C ASP A 441 17.07 -7.05 12.43
N ILE A 442 17.41 -8.25 12.90
CA ILE A 442 16.49 -9.38 13.06
C ILE A 442 15.35 -9.10 14.06
N ASP A 443 15.55 -8.11 14.94
CA ASP A 443 14.62 -7.78 16.02
C ASP A 443 13.61 -6.69 15.63
N GLN A 444 13.81 -6.03 14.48
CA GLN A 444 12.83 -5.11 13.90
C GLN A 444 11.61 -5.87 13.34
N LEU A 445 10.62 -5.11 12.88
CA LEU A 445 9.46 -5.67 12.19
C LEU A 445 9.93 -6.48 10.98
N PRO A 446 9.38 -7.68 10.76
CA PRO A 446 9.63 -8.46 9.56
C PRO A 446 9.02 -7.78 8.33
N SER A 447 9.23 -8.37 7.15
CA SER A 447 8.60 -7.97 5.89
C SER A 447 7.08 -7.87 6.03
N VAL A 448 6.46 -6.96 5.28
CA VAL A 448 4.99 -6.90 5.17
C VAL A 448 4.48 -8.13 4.41
N GLY A 449 5.18 -8.53 3.34
CA GLY A 449 4.86 -9.75 2.58
C GLY A 449 5.26 -11.04 3.31
N ALA A 450 4.87 -12.17 2.70
CA ALA A 450 5.04 -13.49 3.28
C ALA A 450 6.51 -13.92 3.43
N GLY A 451 6.81 -14.62 4.50
CA GLY A 451 8.13 -15.15 4.84
C GLY A 451 8.82 -14.41 5.97
N ASN A 452 9.89 -15.02 6.48
CA ASN A 452 10.76 -14.45 7.51
C ASN A 452 12.23 -14.63 7.11
N VAL A 453 12.53 -14.16 5.90
CA VAL A 453 13.73 -14.52 5.14
C VAL A 453 15.03 -14.34 5.93
N LEU A 454 15.25 -13.15 6.51
CA LEU A 454 16.49 -12.87 7.25
C LEU A 454 16.64 -13.81 8.46
N ARG A 455 15.55 -14.05 9.19
CA ARG A 455 15.53 -14.94 10.35
C ARG A 455 15.79 -16.38 9.94
N ASP A 456 15.10 -16.87 8.91
CA ASP A 456 15.23 -18.23 8.40
C ASP A 456 16.65 -18.53 7.91
N ILE A 457 17.28 -17.55 7.24
CA ILE A 457 18.69 -17.63 6.81
C ILE A 457 19.61 -17.76 8.04
N ILE A 458 19.42 -16.93 9.06
CA ILE A 458 20.20 -16.94 10.29
C ILE A 458 20.00 -18.28 11.05
N ASP A 459 18.74 -18.69 11.20
CA ASP A 459 18.37 -19.89 11.96
C ASP A 459 18.73 -21.21 11.22
N SER A 460 19.00 -21.14 9.91
CA SER A 460 19.47 -22.28 9.12
C SER A 460 20.90 -22.72 9.51
N GLN A 461 21.70 -21.84 10.09
CA GLN A 461 23.11 -22.06 10.46
C GLN A 461 24.03 -22.50 9.29
N LYS A 462 23.59 -22.32 8.04
CA LYS A 462 24.36 -22.66 6.82
C LYS A 462 25.13 -21.48 6.24
N ILE A 463 24.75 -20.29 6.61
CA ILE A 463 25.34 -19.04 6.14
C ILE A 463 26.04 -18.37 7.33
N PRO A 464 27.30 -17.92 7.18
CA PRO A 464 28.02 -17.20 8.23
C PRO A 464 27.25 -15.97 8.70
N VAL A 465 27.11 -15.83 10.02
CA VAL A 465 26.39 -14.72 10.65
C VAL A 465 27.32 -14.02 11.63
N VAL A 466 27.50 -12.72 11.46
CA VAL A 466 28.16 -11.91 12.47
C VAL A 466 27.11 -11.03 13.16
N ARG A 467 27.02 -11.18 14.50
CA ARG A 467 26.11 -10.42 15.35
C ARG A 467 26.85 -9.32 16.08
N LEU A 468 26.56 -8.06 15.76
CA LEU A 468 27.07 -6.92 16.49
C LEU A 468 26.25 -6.72 17.77
N THR A 469 26.81 -7.08 18.90
CA THR A 469 26.12 -7.02 20.22
C THR A 469 26.63 -5.87 21.08
N ARG A 470 27.82 -5.35 20.79
CA ARG A 470 28.44 -4.26 21.56
C ARG A 470 27.78 -2.92 21.23
N ILE A 471 27.22 -2.27 22.24
CA ILE A 471 26.73 -0.90 22.12
C ILE A 471 27.90 0.04 22.36
N PHE A 472 28.22 0.90 21.38
CA PHE A 472 29.35 1.82 21.50
C PHE A 472 29.10 2.89 22.58
N ARG A 473 30.19 3.38 23.18
CA ARG A 473 30.17 4.31 24.32
C ARG A 473 29.29 5.55 24.10
N GLN A 474 29.28 6.09 22.88
CA GLN A 474 28.39 7.21 22.55
C GLN A 474 26.93 6.81 22.58
N ALA A 475 26.60 5.63 22.05
CA ALA A 475 25.23 5.09 22.03
C ALA A 475 24.76 4.63 23.41
N GLN A 476 25.66 4.22 24.33
CA GLN A 476 25.33 3.89 25.71
C GLN A 476 24.81 5.09 26.52
N LYS A 477 25.17 6.32 26.12
CA LYS A 477 24.63 7.55 26.73
C LYS A 477 23.22 7.88 26.30
N SER A 478 22.75 7.29 25.17
CA SER A 478 21.39 7.48 24.65
C SER A 478 20.41 6.56 25.35
N ARG A 479 19.43 7.14 26.02
CA ARG A 479 18.32 6.38 26.62
C ARG A 479 17.38 5.80 25.55
N ILE A 480 17.32 6.38 24.36
CA ILE A 480 16.61 5.79 23.21
C ILE A 480 17.19 4.40 22.91
N VAL A 481 18.52 4.32 22.75
CA VAL A 481 19.20 3.06 22.45
C VAL A 481 19.04 2.06 23.59
N MET A 482 19.26 2.48 24.82
CA MET A 482 19.13 1.61 25.99
C MET A 482 17.69 1.14 26.20
N SER A 483 16.69 1.99 25.94
CA SER A 483 15.27 1.62 26.01
C SER A 483 14.89 0.64 24.90
N ALA A 484 15.38 0.83 23.68
CA ALA A 484 15.18 -0.13 22.59
C ALA A 484 15.75 -1.51 22.94
N HIS A 485 16.97 -1.59 23.46
CA HIS A 485 17.58 -2.85 23.90
C HIS A 485 16.82 -3.49 25.08
N ALA A 486 16.36 -2.69 26.05
CA ALA A 486 15.54 -3.20 27.16
C ALA A 486 14.24 -3.82 26.64
N VAL A 487 13.52 -3.11 25.75
CA VAL A 487 12.30 -3.62 25.09
C VAL A 487 12.59 -4.92 24.35
N ASN A 488 13.65 -4.96 23.56
CA ASN A 488 14.04 -6.16 22.78
C ASN A 488 14.31 -7.37 23.69
N GLN A 489 14.92 -7.13 24.84
CA GLN A 489 15.19 -8.17 25.84
C GLN A 489 13.96 -8.55 26.71
N GLY A 490 12.79 -7.97 26.43
CA GLY A 490 11.57 -8.22 27.20
C GLY A 490 11.54 -7.49 28.55
N ARG A 491 12.46 -6.54 28.77
CA ARG A 491 12.54 -5.72 29.98
C ARG A 491 11.83 -4.40 29.77
N PHE A 492 11.19 -3.91 30.82
CA PHE A 492 10.54 -2.60 30.78
C PHE A 492 11.61 -1.50 30.71
N PRO A 493 11.49 -0.52 29.78
CA PRO A 493 12.48 0.56 29.67
C PRO A 493 12.38 1.51 30.88
N ASP A 494 13.46 2.23 31.13
CA ASP A 494 13.44 3.28 32.14
C ASP A 494 12.58 4.45 31.65
N THR A 495 11.45 4.65 32.32
CA THR A 495 10.45 5.68 32.01
C THR A 495 10.58 6.93 32.88
N SER A 496 11.65 7.06 33.68
CA SER A 496 11.90 8.27 34.47
C SER A 496 12.24 9.45 33.54
N ASN A 497 11.51 10.54 33.67
CA ASN A 497 11.72 11.75 32.88
C ASN A 497 12.77 12.64 33.56
N GLY A 498 13.98 12.66 33.01
CA GLY A 498 15.09 13.52 33.51
C GLY A 498 15.28 14.77 32.64
N ARG A 499 16.02 15.78 33.18
CA ARG A 499 16.28 17.02 32.43
C ARG A 499 17.20 16.83 31.20
N ASN A 500 18.07 15.82 31.20
CA ASN A 500 19.04 15.55 30.13
C ASN A 500 18.80 14.17 29.52
N THR A 501 17.55 13.84 29.21
CA THR A 501 17.22 12.58 28.55
C THR A 501 16.78 12.83 27.11
N ASP A 502 17.03 11.85 26.26
CA ASP A 502 16.57 11.77 24.87
C ASP A 502 15.33 10.85 24.73
N PHE A 503 14.90 10.17 25.82
CA PHE A 503 13.75 9.28 25.85
C PHE A 503 12.79 9.71 26.97
N PHE A 504 11.52 9.94 26.62
CA PHE A 504 10.49 10.39 27.54
C PHE A 504 9.29 9.45 27.50
N PHE A 505 8.67 9.23 28.65
CA PHE A 505 7.38 8.54 28.75
C PHE A 505 6.36 9.44 29.44
N MET A 506 5.26 9.75 28.73
CA MET A 506 4.14 10.52 29.25
C MET A 506 2.95 9.58 29.50
N LYS A 507 2.60 9.38 30.76
CA LYS A 507 1.47 8.53 31.13
C LYS A 507 0.17 9.25 30.84
N GLU A 508 -0.64 8.72 29.91
CA GLU A 508 -2.00 9.11 29.60
C GLU A 508 -2.74 7.90 29.02
N GLU A 509 -3.96 7.66 29.45
CA GLU A 509 -4.73 6.46 29.05
C GLU A 509 -5.93 6.80 28.18
N ASP A 510 -6.41 8.04 28.24
CA ASP A 510 -7.53 8.52 27.46
C ASP A 510 -7.10 8.83 26.01
N PRO A 511 -7.69 8.19 24.99
CA PRO A 511 -7.31 8.37 23.60
C PRO A 511 -7.46 9.81 23.08
N GLU A 512 -8.49 10.54 23.51
CA GLU A 512 -8.73 11.92 23.07
C GLU A 512 -7.68 12.86 23.68
N ARG A 513 -7.34 12.68 24.97
CA ARG A 513 -6.27 13.43 25.62
C ARG A 513 -4.91 13.12 25.02
N VAL A 514 -4.66 11.86 24.65
CA VAL A 514 -3.42 11.49 23.95
C VAL A 514 -3.35 12.20 22.60
N ALA A 515 -4.41 12.18 21.79
CA ALA A 515 -4.44 12.85 20.49
C ALA A 515 -4.20 14.38 20.65
N ALA A 516 -4.88 15.04 21.59
CA ALA A 516 -4.68 16.46 21.88
C ALA A 516 -3.24 16.76 22.37
N THR A 517 -2.65 15.86 23.18
CA THR A 517 -1.28 16.00 23.66
C THR A 517 -0.27 15.84 22.53
N VAL A 518 -0.48 14.88 21.60
CA VAL A 518 0.35 14.73 20.39
C VAL A 518 0.36 16.01 19.58
N VAL A 519 -0.81 16.60 19.30
CA VAL A 519 -0.92 17.87 18.55
C VAL A 519 -0.15 18.99 19.26
N ARG A 520 -0.34 19.14 20.57
CA ARG A 520 0.36 20.17 21.38
C ARG A 520 1.87 19.96 21.40
N LEU A 521 2.34 18.71 21.46
CA LEU A 521 3.78 18.40 21.43
C LEU A 521 4.38 18.82 20.09
N VAL A 522 3.76 18.45 18.98
CA VAL A 522 4.27 18.72 17.63
C VAL A 522 4.20 20.22 17.30
N LYS A 523 3.10 20.89 17.66
CA LYS A 523 2.90 22.32 17.35
C LYS A 523 3.74 23.25 18.23
N GLU A 524 3.86 22.96 19.52
CA GLU A 524 4.36 23.95 20.49
C GLU A 524 5.54 23.46 21.32
N ARG A 525 5.38 22.33 22.04
CA ARG A 525 6.31 21.98 23.12
C ARG A 525 7.67 21.54 22.62
N LEU A 526 7.70 20.64 21.63
CA LEU A 526 8.96 20.12 21.08
C LEU A 526 9.70 21.19 20.24
N PRO A 527 9.02 22.00 19.39
CA PRO A 527 9.67 23.11 18.73
C PRO A 527 10.34 24.10 19.69
N ARG A 528 9.64 24.48 20.77
CA ARG A 528 10.18 25.42 21.79
C ARG A 528 11.32 24.82 22.60
N ALA A 529 11.21 23.53 22.96
CA ALA A 529 12.21 22.89 23.82
C ALA A 529 13.52 22.59 23.10
N TYR A 530 13.46 22.24 21.81
CA TYR A 530 14.61 21.74 21.05
C TYR A 530 15.00 22.62 19.86
N GLY A 531 14.33 23.75 19.61
CA GLY A 531 14.60 24.61 18.47
C GLY A 531 14.36 23.93 17.11
N GLN A 532 13.54 22.88 17.08
CA GLN A 532 13.27 22.12 15.88
C GLN A 532 11.95 22.56 15.27
N ARG A 533 11.92 22.67 13.94
CA ARG A 533 10.68 22.94 13.21
C ARG A 533 9.75 21.71 13.26
N PRO A 534 8.41 21.89 13.18
CA PRO A 534 7.45 20.78 13.16
C PRO A 534 7.69 19.74 12.07
N ASP A 535 8.30 20.14 10.94
CA ASP A 535 8.66 19.23 9.84
C ASP A 535 9.75 18.19 10.23
N LYS A 536 10.52 18.43 11.29
CA LYS A 536 11.52 17.49 11.83
C LYS A 536 10.95 16.53 12.89
N ILE A 537 9.65 16.66 13.18
CA ILE A 537 8.96 15.81 14.15
C ILE A 537 8.05 14.85 13.40
N GLN A 538 8.18 13.57 13.68
CA GLN A 538 7.32 12.54 13.09
C GLN A 538 6.47 11.87 14.17
N VAL A 539 5.17 11.84 13.95
CA VAL A 539 4.27 11.02 14.76
C VAL A 539 4.20 9.63 14.15
N LEU A 540 4.49 8.61 14.95
CA LEU A 540 4.40 7.20 14.56
C LEU A 540 3.33 6.52 15.41
N THR A 541 2.39 5.84 14.78
CA THR A 541 1.32 5.14 15.50
C THR A 541 1.21 3.67 15.09
N PRO A 542 0.77 2.78 15.99
CA PRO A 542 0.57 1.36 15.66
C PRO A 542 -0.47 1.10 14.57
N MET A 543 -1.49 1.95 14.44
CA MET A 543 -2.67 1.70 13.63
C MET A 543 -3.00 2.86 12.67
N GLN A 544 -3.66 2.51 11.55
CA GLN A 544 -4.17 3.51 10.59
C GLN A 544 -5.46 4.17 11.07
N ARG A 545 -6.38 3.40 11.67
CA ARG A 545 -7.72 3.85 12.10
C ARG A 545 -7.78 4.08 13.61
N GLY A 546 -8.82 4.78 14.05
CA GLY A 546 -9.06 5.10 15.46
C GLY A 546 -8.66 6.51 15.84
N ILE A 547 -9.01 6.95 17.07
CA ILE A 547 -8.76 8.31 17.57
C ILE A 547 -7.27 8.68 17.53
N VAL A 548 -6.41 7.74 17.88
CA VAL A 548 -4.93 7.87 17.84
C VAL A 548 -4.33 7.15 16.63
N GLY A 549 -5.13 6.82 15.61
CA GLY A 549 -4.69 6.28 14.35
C GLY A 549 -4.10 7.35 13.42
N ALA A 550 -3.27 6.92 12.47
CA ALA A 550 -2.58 7.85 11.57
C ALA A 550 -3.56 8.75 10.77
N ALA A 551 -4.70 8.21 10.33
CA ALA A 551 -5.68 8.98 9.59
C ALA A 551 -6.23 10.18 10.40
N ASN A 552 -6.69 9.94 11.64
CA ASN A 552 -7.24 10.99 12.48
C ASN A 552 -6.17 11.98 12.97
N LEU A 553 -4.99 11.47 13.33
CA LEU A 553 -3.88 12.33 13.75
C LEU A 553 -3.40 13.23 12.60
N ASN A 554 -3.42 12.76 11.36
CA ASN A 554 -3.10 13.59 10.20
C ASN A 554 -4.06 14.76 10.03
N LEU A 555 -5.38 14.53 10.17
CA LEU A 555 -6.37 15.62 10.10
C LEU A 555 -6.19 16.63 11.23
N SER A 556 -5.99 16.15 12.46
CA SER A 556 -5.80 17.00 13.64
C SER A 556 -4.50 17.81 13.55
N LEU A 557 -3.42 17.21 13.06
CA LEU A 557 -2.13 17.88 12.87
C LEU A 557 -2.17 18.87 11.72
N GLN A 558 -2.81 18.53 10.59
CA GLN A 558 -3.01 19.44 9.47
C GLN A 558 -3.76 20.69 9.93
N GLU A 559 -4.88 20.52 10.62
CA GLU A 559 -5.67 21.67 11.13
C GLU A 559 -4.87 22.53 12.11
N ALA A 560 -4.02 21.91 12.93
CA ALA A 560 -3.20 22.62 13.89
C ALA A 560 -2.00 23.33 13.27
N LEU A 561 -1.36 22.77 12.25
CA LEU A 561 -0.10 23.25 11.67
C LEU A 561 -0.30 24.01 10.36
N ASN A 562 -1.32 23.65 9.58
CA ASN A 562 -1.61 24.22 8.26
C ASN A 562 -3.14 24.36 8.04
N PRO A 563 -3.81 25.27 8.80
CA PRO A 563 -5.28 25.35 8.83
C PRO A 563 -5.91 25.95 7.57
N SER A 564 -5.14 26.68 6.74
CA SER A 564 -5.65 27.44 5.61
C SER A 564 -4.67 27.46 4.45
N GLY A 565 -5.17 27.78 3.25
CA GLY A 565 -4.37 27.92 2.05
C GLY A 565 -5.07 27.35 0.80
N PRO A 566 -4.51 27.58 -0.38
CA PRO A 566 -4.98 26.93 -1.61
C PRO A 566 -5.01 25.42 -1.43
N SER A 567 -6.09 24.76 -1.87
CA SER A 567 -6.28 23.33 -1.61
C SER A 567 -7.07 22.61 -2.71
N LEU A 568 -6.81 21.32 -2.85
CA LEU A 568 -7.62 20.39 -3.65
C LEU A 568 -8.19 19.30 -2.75
N ASN A 569 -9.41 18.86 -3.09
CA ASN A 569 -10.11 17.82 -2.37
C ASN A 569 -10.20 16.56 -3.20
N ARG A 570 -9.82 15.41 -2.62
CA ARG A 570 -9.93 14.09 -3.25
C ARG A 570 -10.12 13.01 -2.19
N GLY A 571 -11.05 12.06 -2.41
CA GLY A 571 -11.21 10.89 -1.55
C GLY A 571 -11.48 11.19 -0.07
N GLY A 572 -12.11 12.33 0.26
CA GLY A 572 -12.35 12.77 1.64
C GLY A 572 -11.16 13.47 2.31
N TYR A 573 -10.02 13.59 1.62
CA TYR A 573 -8.86 14.35 2.08
C TYR A 573 -8.78 15.71 1.38
N THR A 574 -8.31 16.70 2.13
CA THR A 574 -7.97 18.04 1.62
C THR A 574 -6.46 18.16 1.62
N TYR A 575 -5.86 18.42 0.46
CA TYR A 575 -4.44 18.68 0.31
C TYR A 575 -4.23 20.18 0.16
N ARG A 576 -3.49 20.80 1.08
CA ARG A 576 -3.18 22.23 1.10
C ARG A 576 -1.74 22.48 0.71
N GLN A 577 -1.45 23.64 0.16
CA GLN A 577 -0.07 24.08 -0.02
C GLN A 577 0.70 24.01 1.32
N ALA A 578 1.94 23.56 1.29
CA ALA A 578 2.81 23.27 2.43
C ALA A 578 2.42 22.02 3.27
N ASP A 579 1.41 21.25 2.88
CA ASP A 579 1.14 19.98 3.53
C ASP A 579 2.28 18.98 3.36
N ARG A 580 2.51 18.21 4.40
CA ARG A 580 3.41 17.06 4.34
C ARG A 580 2.65 15.85 3.85
N VAL A 581 3.11 15.25 2.76
CA VAL A 581 2.47 14.13 2.10
C VAL A 581 3.44 12.96 1.92
N MET A 582 2.87 11.77 1.68
CA MET A 582 3.60 10.55 1.37
C MET A 582 3.01 9.90 0.12
N GLN A 583 3.86 9.49 -0.80
CA GLN A 583 3.49 8.61 -1.90
C GLN A 583 3.11 7.24 -1.36
N VAL A 584 1.98 6.68 -1.77
CA VAL A 584 1.48 5.38 -1.28
C VAL A 584 1.53 4.25 -2.31
N ARG A 585 1.97 4.58 -3.53
CA ARG A 585 2.20 3.63 -4.63
C ARG A 585 3.51 3.96 -5.34
N ASN A 586 4.13 2.96 -5.96
CA ASN A 586 5.24 3.22 -6.86
C ASN A 586 4.72 3.82 -8.16
N ASN A 587 5.25 4.97 -8.55
CA ASN A 587 5.00 5.59 -9.85
C ASN A 587 6.35 5.72 -10.57
N TYR A 588 6.60 4.78 -11.48
CA TYR A 588 7.89 4.68 -12.18
C TYR A 588 8.07 5.78 -13.22
N ASP A 589 6.98 6.27 -13.81
CA ASP A 589 7.02 7.37 -14.80
C ASP A 589 7.41 8.69 -14.13
N LYS A 590 6.90 8.91 -12.93
CA LYS A 590 7.24 10.07 -12.09
C LYS A 590 8.46 9.83 -11.23
N GLU A 591 9.02 8.61 -11.22
CA GLU A 591 10.13 8.12 -10.40
C GLU A 591 9.95 8.43 -8.90
N VAL A 592 8.75 8.33 -8.37
CA VAL A 592 8.42 8.42 -6.95
C VAL A 592 7.90 7.08 -6.45
N PHE A 593 8.27 6.72 -5.22
CA PHE A 593 8.06 5.38 -4.71
C PHE A 593 7.23 5.38 -3.43
N ASN A 594 6.59 4.24 -3.18
CA ASN A 594 5.83 4.06 -1.94
C ASN A 594 6.71 4.33 -0.71
N GLY A 595 6.23 5.23 0.13
CA GLY A 595 6.93 5.70 1.33
C GLY A 595 7.72 7.00 1.14
N ASP A 596 7.90 7.51 -0.07
CA ASP A 596 8.58 8.79 -0.27
C ASP A 596 7.77 9.92 0.37
N LEU A 597 8.44 10.77 1.14
CA LEU A 597 7.83 11.96 1.75
C LEU A 597 8.14 13.19 0.91
N GLY A 598 7.12 14.02 0.75
CA GLY A 598 7.25 15.31 0.10
C GLY A 598 6.43 16.39 0.78
N TYR A 599 6.55 17.58 0.26
CA TYR A 599 5.77 18.75 0.66
C TYR A 599 5.03 19.31 -0.54
N VAL A 600 3.77 19.65 -0.35
CA VAL A 600 2.98 20.31 -1.39
C VAL A 600 3.57 21.68 -1.64
N GLU A 601 4.23 21.86 -2.78
CA GLU A 601 4.89 23.08 -3.19
C GLU A 601 3.88 24.12 -3.68
N SER A 602 2.94 23.70 -4.54
CA SER A 602 1.91 24.55 -5.10
C SER A 602 0.61 23.80 -5.35
N VAL A 603 -0.49 24.56 -5.36
CA VAL A 603 -1.83 24.07 -5.68
C VAL A 603 -2.45 25.00 -6.73
N ASN A 604 -2.73 24.46 -7.91
CA ASN A 604 -3.47 25.13 -8.96
C ASN A 604 -4.94 24.69 -8.94
N THR A 605 -5.82 25.56 -8.47
CA THR A 605 -7.25 25.28 -8.35
C THR A 605 -8.00 25.40 -9.69
N GLU A 606 -7.45 26.11 -10.67
CA GLU A 606 -8.04 26.28 -12.00
C GLU A 606 -7.81 25.03 -12.84
N ASP A 607 -6.56 24.57 -12.95
CA ASP A 607 -6.18 23.37 -13.69
C ASP A 607 -6.38 22.09 -12.87
N ARG A 608 -6.71 22.23 -11.57
CA ARG A 608 -6.92 21.12 -10.63
C ARG A 608 -5.68 20.21 -10.50
N THR A 609 -4.50 20.84 -10.48
CA THR A 609 -3.21 20.14 -10.30
C THR A 609 -2.55 20.55 -8.99
N LEU A 610 -1.67 19.69 -8.50
CA LEU A 610 -0.92 19.86 -7.27
C LEU A 610 0.53 19.44 -7.53
N THR A 611 1.49 20.27 -7.14
CA THR A 611 2.92 19.94 -7.24
C THR A 611 3.45 19.58 -5.87
N VAL A 612 4.19 18.47 -5.79
CA VAL A 612 4.86 18.00 -4.57
C VAL A 612 6.36 18.01 -4.77
N ASP A 613 7.08 18.64 -3.86
CA ASP A 613 8.54 18.53 -3.77
C ASP A 613 8.93 17.28 -2.97
N PHE A 614 9.56 16.32 -3.63
CA PHE A 614 10.18 15.15 -3.03
C PHE A 614 11.70 15.34 -2.97
N ASP A 615 12.21 15.95 -1.89
CA ASP A 615 13.64 16.18 -1.66
C ASP A 615 14.37 16.92 -2.81
N GLY A 616 13.76 18.00 -3.32
CA GLY A 616 14.28 18.85 -4.39
C GLY A 616 13.83 18.43 -5.80
N ARG A 617 12.94 17.47 -5.89
CA ARG A 617 12.31 17.04 -7.13
C ARG A 617 10.83 17.38 -7.13
N SER A 618 10.42 18.35 -7.94
CA SER A 618 9.03 18.74 -8.10
C SER A 618 8.29 17.77 -9.02
N VAL A 619 7.18 17.22 -8.54
CA VAL A 619 6.33 16.26 -9.26
C VAL A 619 4.89 16.77 -9.28
N GLU A 620 4.33 16.90 -10.47
CA GLU A 620 2.94 17.33 -10.65
C GLU A 620 1.96 16.15 -10.62
N TYR A 621 0.83 16.34 -9.96
CA TYR A 621 -0.29 15.41 -9.86
C TYR A 621 -1.58 16.08 -10.34
N ASP A 622 -2.29 15.42 -11.23
CA ASP A 622 -3.68 15.74 -11.50
C ASP A 622 -4.57 15.33 -10.33
N VAL A 623 -5.73 15.98 -10.19
CA VAL A 623 -6.67 15.65 -9.12
C VAL A 623 -7.09 14.17 -9.11
N THR A 624 -7.06 13.51 -10.27
CA THR A 624 -7.38 12.07 -10.39
C THR A 624 -6.29 11.17 -9.85
N GLU A 625 -5.06 11.65 -9.74
CA GLU A 625 -3.89 10.94 -9.24
C GLU A 625 -3.63 11.19 -7.73
N LEU A 626 -4.41 12.07 -7.08
CA LEU A 626 -4.23 12.37 -5.65
C LEU A 626 -4.53 11.18 -4.71
N ASP A 627 -5.09 10.09 -5.22
CA ASP A 627 -5.21 8.83 -4.50
C ASP A 627 -3.87 8.09 -4.33
N GLU A 628 -2.82 8.50 -5.06
CA GLU A 628 -1.44 8.07 -4.85
C GLU A 628 -0.77 8.78 -3.65
N LEU A 629 -1.39 9.82 -3.10
CA LEU A 629 -0.87 10.60 -1.99
C LEU A 629 -1.67 10.39 -0.71
N THR A 630 -1.02 10.55 0.43
CA THR A 630 -1.68 10.65 1.74
C THR A 630 -0.97 11.70 2.59
N LEU A 631 -1.71 12.33 3.52
CA LEU A 631 -1.08 13.20 4.52
C LEU A 631 -0.09 12.38 5.37
N ALA A 632 1.03 12.99 5.75
CA ALA A 632 2.14 12.31 6.41
C ALA A 632 2.70 13.01 7.65
N TYR A 633 1.92 13.85 8.31
CA TYR A 633 2.24 14.38 9.64
C TYR A 633 2.33 13.24 10.66
N ALA A 634 1.46 12.24 10.53
CA ALA A 634 1.49 10.99 11.26
C ALA A 634 1.51 9.82 10.27
N THR A 635 2.29 8.78 10.57
CA THR A 635 2.37 7.55 9.77
C THR A 635 2.33 6.32 10.67
N THR A 636 2.02 5.15 10.13
CA THR A 636 2.17 3.92 10.91
C THR A 636 3.64 3.55 11.06
N ILE A 637 3.95 2.83 12.15
CA ILE A 637 5.32 2.33 12.40
C ILE A 637 5.81 1.48 11.22
N HIS A 638 4.93 0.67 10.61
CA HIS A 638 5.24 -0.13 9.41
C HIS A 638 5.70 0.73 8.23
N LYS A 639 4.99 1.82 7.94
CA LYS A 639 5.35 2.75 6.87
C LYS A 639 6.61 3.58 7.17
N ALA A 640 7.04 3.61 8.42
CA ALA A 640 8.27 4.28 8.85
C ALA A 640 9.51 3.38 8.83
N GLN A 641 9.38 2.09 8.47
CA GLN A 641 10.53 1.21 8.31
C GLN A 641 11.52 1.76 7.28
N GLY A 642 12.80 1.55 7.49
CA GLY A 642 13.87 2.12 6.66
C GLY A 642 14.08 3.63 6.81
N SER A 643 13.25 4.33 7.60
CA SER A 643 13.34 5.78 7.84
C SER A 643 13.84 6.07 9.25
N GLU A 644 14.47 7.24 9.43
CA GLU A 644 14.85 7.76 10.74
C GLU A 644 14.50 9.24 10.84
N TYR A 645 14.11 9.69 12.01
CA TYR A 645 13.64 11.05 12.24
C TYR A 645 14.36 11.70 13.41
N PRO A 646 14.64 13.01 13.37
CA PRO A 646 15.25 13.70 14.49
C PRO A 646 14.44 13.55 15.77
N ILE A 647 13.11 13.71 15.71
CA ILE A 647 12.20 13.58 16.84
C ILE A 647 11.03 12.66 16.46
N VAL A 648 10.73 11.70 17.34
CA VAL A 648 9.59 10.78 17.18
C VAL A 648 8.64 10.94 18.36
N VAL A 649 7.35 11.02 18.06
CA VAL A 649 6.24 10.95 19.05
C VAL A 649 5.47 9.67 18.77
N LEU A 650 5.35 8.81 19.80
CA LEU A 650 4.82 7.45 19.67
C LEU A 650 3.69 7.20 20.68
N PRO A 651 2.40 7.32 20.29
CA PRO A 651 1.28 6.93 21.15
C PRO A 651 1.16 5.40 21.26
N VAL A 652 1.00 4.89 22.50
CA VAL A 652 0.87 3.47 22.82
C VAL A 652 -0.27 3.24 23.80
N LEU A 653 -1.42 2.79 23.31
CA LEU A 653 -2.66 2.61 24.09
C LEU A 653 -3.21 1.20 23.98
N MET A 654 -4.08 0.80 24.91
CA MET A 654 -4.76 -0.49 24.86
C MET A 654 -5.73 -0.62 23.67
N THR A 655 -6.22 0.49 23.10
CA THR A 655 -6.97 0.49 21.85
C THR A 655 -6.18 -0.07 20.65
N HIS A 656 -4.85 -0.14 20.77
CA HIS A 656 -3.95 -0.74 19.79
C HIS A 656 -3.68 -2.24 20.04
N TYR A 657 -4.47 -2.92 20.90
CA TYR A 657 -4.18 -4.26 21.44
C TYR A 657 -3.70 -5.28 20.38
N VAL A 658 -4.38 -5.34 19.22
CA VAL A 658 -4.04 -6.27 18.13
C VAL A 658 -2.62 -6.06 17.61
N MET A 659 -2.13 -4.82 17.65
CA MET A 659 -0.82 -4.42 17.15
C MET A 659 0.26 -4.31 18.22
N LEU A 660 -0.09 -4.52 19.50
CA LEU A 660 0.87 -4.38 20.61
C LEU A 660 1.81 -5.58 20.65
N GLN A 661 2.93 -5.44 19.95
CA GLN A 661 3.99 -6.46 19.83
C GLN A 661 5.34 -5.83 20.13
N ARG A 662 6.27 -6.64 20.65
CA ARG A 662 7.60 -6.22 21.08
C ARG A 662 8.40 -5.57 19.95
N ASN A 663 8.46 -6.20 18.81
CA ASN A 663 9.18 -5.72 17.64
C ASN A 663 8.57 -4.44 17.05
N LEU A 664 7.26 -4.22 17.17
CA LEU A 664 6.62 -2.98 16.76
C LEU A 664 7.11 -1.79 17.59
N ILE A 665 7.08 -1.93 18.93
CA ILE A 665 7.55 -0.87 19.82
C ILE A 665 9.05 -0.65 19.66
N TYR A 666 9.82 -1.73 19.58
CA TYR A 666 11.26 -1.68 19.30
C TYR A 666 11.55 -0.90 18.01
N THR A 667 10.86 -1.26 16.90
CA THR A 667 11.01 -0.56 15.62
C THR A 667 10.63 0.92 15.75
N GLY A 668 9.51 1.24 16.41
CA GLY A 668 9.07 2.62 16.62
C GLY A 668 10.09 3.46 17.37
N ILE A 669 10.66 2.94 18.47
CA ILE A 669 11.69 3.64 19.27
C ILE A 669 12.96 3.86 18.44
N THR A 670 13.39 2.85 17.68
CA THR A 670 14.63 2.91 16.87
C THR A 670 14.54 3.87 15.68
N ARG A 671 13.36 4.42 15.38
CA ARG A 671 13.21 5.48 14.34
C ARG A 671 13.67 6.86 14.83
N ALA A 672 13.84 7.06 16.14
CA ALA A 672 14.24 8.32 16.71
C ALA A 672 15.76 8.47 16.75
N LYS A 673 16.29 9.61 16.23
CA LYS A 673 17.73 9.94 16.26
C LYS A 673 18.14 10.75 17.50
N LYS A 674 17.30 11.74 17.88
CA LYS A 674 17.65 12.70 18.93
C LYS A 674 16.69 12.64 20.12
N ILE A 675 15.41 12.55 19.85
CA ILE A 675 14.36 12.56 20.89
C ILE A 675 13.27 11.55 20.55
N CYS A 676 12.90 10.73 21.52
CA CYS A 676 11.75 9.84 21.47
C CYS A 676 10.79 10.15 22.62
N VAL A 677 9.53 10.44 22.29
CA VAL A 677 8.47 10.67 23.28
C VAL A 677 7.40 9.59 23.14
N LEU A 678 7.34 8.67 24.08
CA LEU A 678 6.22 7.74 24.19
C LEU A 678 5.09 8.39 24.99
N ILE A 679 3.84 8.22 24.52
CA ILE A 679 2.67 8.72 25.25
C ILE A 679 1.67 7.56 25.35
N GLY A 680 1.21 7.24 26.54
CA GLY A 680 0.18 6.24 26.66
C GLY A 680 0.11 5.50 27.98
N ALA A 681 -0.50 4.31 27.92
CA ALA A 681 -0.73 3.47 29.09
C ALA A 681 0.47 2.57 29.38
N THR A 682 0.93 2.58 30.62
CA THR A 682 1.97 1.66 31.11
C THR A 682 1.59 0.19 30.84
N LYS A 683 0.29 -0.15 31.01
CA LYS A 683 -0.25 -1.47 30.72
C LYS A 683 -0.09 -1.87 29.23
N ALA A 684 -0.34 -0.93 28.31
CA ALA A 684 -0.19 -1.17 26.89
C ALA A 684 1.27 -1.42 26.49
N LEU A 685 2.20 -0.64 27.02
CA LEU A 685 3.62 -0.82 26.82
C LEU A 685 4.09 -2.19 27.37
N ALA A 686 3.65 -2.55 28.59
CA ALA A 686 3.97 -3.85 29.20
C ALA A 686 3.39 -5.02 28.39
N CYS A 687 2.16 -4.88 27.88
CA CYS A 687 1.54 -5.87 26.99
C CYS A 687 2.37 -6.08 25.73
N ALA A 688 2.75 -4.99 25.07
CA ALA A 688 3.56 -5.04 23.85
C ALA A 688 4.92 -5.71 24.09
N ILE A 689 5.62 -5.37 25.18
CA ILE A 689 6.94 -5.96 25.51
C ILE A 689 6.85 -7.48 25.75
N ARG A 690 5.76 -7.98 26.30
CA ARG A 690 5.56 -9.43 26.53
C ARG A 690 5.15 -10.18 25.28
N ASN A 691 4.50 -9.51 24.32
CA ASN A 691 3.96 -10.17 23.13
C ASN A 691 5.04 -10.37 22.06
N GLN A 692 5.27 -11.65 21.70
CA GLN A 692 6.21 -12.09 20.66
C GLN A 692 5.51 -12.85 19.51
N ALA A 693 4.19 -12.70 19.34
CA ALA A 693 3.38 -13.51 18.43
C ALA A 693 3.84 -13.48 16.97
N VAL A 694 4.38 -12.36 16.47
CA VAL A 694 4.88 -12.20 15.07
C VAL A 694 6.05 -13.13 14.72
N LEU A 695 6.66 -13.78 15.68
CA LEU A 695 7.79 -14.68 15.41
C LEU A 695 7.36 -16.04 14.81
N LYS A 696 6.05 -16.33 14.77
CA LYS A 696 5.51 -17.61 14.27
C LYS A 696 4.90 -17.44 12.87
N ARG A 697 5.74 -17.27 11.87
CA ARG A 697 5.32 -17.34 10.48
C ARG A 697 5.56 -18.76 9.95
N ASN A 698 4.57 -19.30 9.23
CA ASN A 698 4.72 -20.59 8.55
C ASN A 698 5.63 -20.40 7.33
N THR A 699 6.83 -20.93 7.39
CA THR A 699 7.86 -20.90 6.33
C THR A 699 8.73 -22.14 6.45
N LYS A 700 9.25 -22.64 5.35
CA LYS A 700 10.19 -23.78 5.30
C LYS A 700 11.56 -23.38 4.73
N LEU A 701 11.84 -22.10 4.58
CA LEU A 701 13.12 -21.64 4.02
C LEU A 701 14.31 -22.14 4.85
N LYS A 702 14.18 -22.09 6.18
CA LYS A 702 15.21 -22.60 7.13
C LYS A 702 15.51 -24.08 6.88
N GLU A 703 14.46 -24.92 6.83
CA GLU A 703 14.57 -26.36 6.60
C GLU A 703 15.08 -26.67 5.19
N ARG A 704 14.65 -25.88 4.19
CA ARG A 704 15.14 -26.01 2.82
C ARG A 704 16.64 -25.69 2.74
N LEU A 705 17.12 -24.70 3.48
CA LEU A 705 18.56 -24.39 3.54
C LEU A 705 19.34 -25.46 4.30
N ASN A 706 18.80 -26.00 5.37
CA ASN A 706 19.44 -27.03 6.20
C ASN A 706 18.51 -28.23 6.45
N PRO A 707 18.49 -29.22 5.54
CA PRO A 707 17.63 -30.40 5.70
C PRO A 707 17.85 -31.20 6.97
N ALA A 708 19.03 -31.12 7.61
CA ALA A 708 19.32 -31.77 8.86
C ALA A 708 18.50 -31.23 10.06
N LEU A 709 17.83 -30.11 9.92
CA LEU A 709 16.93 -29.55 10.93
C LEU A 709 15.50 -30.13 10.84
N ASN A 710 15.24 -31.02 9.86
CA ASN A 710 13.94 -31.70 9.68
C ASN A 710 13.89 -33.07 10.43
N THR A 711 14.97 -33.47 11.07
CA THR A 711 15.07 -34.67 11.92
C THR A 711 14.92 -34.31 13.38
#